data_9090e95bc195d5934e8fda17091a9136
#
_entry.id   9090e95bc195d5934e8fda17091a9136
#
_cell.length_a   1.000
_cell.length_b   1.000
_cell.length_c   1.000
_cell.angle_alpha   90.00
_cell.angle_beta   90.00
_cell.angle_gamma   90.00
#
_symmetry.space_group_name_H-M   'P 1'
#
loop_
_entity.id
_entity.type
_entity.pdbx_description
1 polymer ?
#
loop_
_entity_poly.entity_id
_entity_poly.type
_entity_poly.pdbx_seq_one_letter_code
_entity_poly.pdbx_strand_id
1 'polypeptide(L)'
;MANDKIVIRGAREHNLKDINLTIPKDKLVVITGLSGSGKSSLAFDTLYAEGRRRYVQSLSSYARQFLGQMDKPDVDSIDGLNPAISIDQKTTSHNPRSTVGTVTEINDYLRLLWARVGHPICPNDGTLIQRQSVDQMVDRVMALPERTKIQILAPVIRAKRGEHKEVFKRVQRAGYVRVIVDGEMHEIGEDFELAKNKRHSIDIVVDRLIVKDSIKSRLFDSVEAALRLSDGYMNVDVIGGEMLNFSEYYACPKCGFTVGEMEPRLFSFNAPFGACPDCDGLGMKLAVDEDLVVPDKTKSLAEGALAPWKTSNYYTEMLEQACTALKIPMDKPFNKLTKRQRDIILHGSTKPVKFHVTGDFGVNDTVQPFEGVMANVERRYKRPMSKFMRDVMGKYMTELTCSTCHGKRLNEKALAVKVMGKDIAEASELSIDKALDFFKDVKLSEQETMIANPILKEVRDRLSFLDSVGLDYLTLSRSANTLSGGEAQRIRLATQIGSNLSGVMYVLDEPSIGLHQRDNDRLIASLKRMRDLGNSLIVVEHDDETMRQADYLVDMGPGAGVYGGKVMAQGTPKEVEQNPDSLTGQYLSGKKFVPVPLKRRKGNGKKITITGAQENNLKNINVDFPLGKFIVVSGVSGSGKSTLVNMILKRALAQKLNNNSTKPGKYKSIKGYKNIEKIIDIDQSPIGRTPRSNPATYTSVFDDIRTLFAQTNEAKLRGYTKARFSFNVKGGRCEACHGDGIIKIEMNFLPDVYVPCEVCHGTRYNSETLEVTYRGKNIAQVLDMTINEATKFFENIPKIQRKLQTIVDVGLGYVKLGQSATTLSGGEAQRMKLAAELQKLSTGKNFYILDEPTTGLHTDDIKRLLEVLQRLVDEGNTVLIIEHNLDVIKNADWLIDLGPEGGERGGQIVATGTPEEVAKVKESYTGQYLKPVLERDTKLTKEAKK
;
A
#
# COMPACT_ATOMS: atom_id res chain seq x y z
N MET A 1 -15.69 -42.75 -12.76
CA MET A 1 -14.22 -42.58 -12.56
C MET A 1 -14.00 -41.10 -12.36
N ALA A 2 -13.40 -40.71 -11.25
CA ALA A 2 -13.03 -39.31 -11.05
C ALA A 2 -12.07 -38.90 -12.18
N ASN A 3 -12.33 -37.75 -12.80
CA ASN A 3 -11.51 -37.31 -13.92
C ASN A 3 -10.23 -36.68 -13.34
N ASP A 4 -9.15 -37.45 -13.25
CA ASP A 4 -7.87 -37.07 -12.61
C ASP A 4 -7.06 -36.05 -13.44
N LYS A 5 -7.65 -35.53 -14.51
CA LYS A 5 -6.99 -34.61 -15.45
C LYS A 5 -7.91 -33.47 -15.85
N ILE A 6 -7.30 -32.33 -16.12
CA ILE A 6 -7.91 -31.19 -16.80
C ILE A 6 -7.49 -31.29 -18.27
N VAL A 7 -8.47 -31.39 -19.18
CA VAL A 7 -8.22 -31.53 -20.61
C VAL A 7 -8.72 -30.28 -21.32
N ILE A 8 -7.81 -29.53 -21.92
CA ILE A 8 -8.07 -28.32 -22.70
C ILE A 8 -8.00 -28.68 -24.17
N ARG A 9 -8.98 -28.22 -24.97
CA ARG A 9 -9.00 -28.40 -26.41
C ARG A 9 -9.27 -27.08 -27.11
N GLY A 10 -8.44 -26.74 -28.09
CA GLY A 10 -8.62 -25.60 -28.95
C GLY A 10 -8.57 -24.24 -28.24
N ALA A 11 -7.63 -24.00 -27.31
CA ALA A 11 -7.50 -22.70 -26.67
C ALA A 11 -6.83 -21.69 -27.60
N ARG A 12 -7.53 -20.56 -27.87
CA ARG A 12 -7.15 -19.51 -28.83
C ARG A 12 -7.18 -18.11 -28.24
N GLU A 13 -7.34 -17.98 -26.92
CA GLU A 13 -7.40 -16.68 -26.26
C GLU A 13 -6.12 -15.86 -26.51
N HIS A 14 -6.27 -14.60 -26.89
CA HIS A 14 -5.19 -13.65 -27.22
C HIS A 14 -4.18 -14.18 -28.24
N ASN A 15 -2.98 -14.57 -27.80
CA ASN A 15 -1.92 -15.07 -28.68
C ASN A 15 -1.81 -16.59 -28.70
N LEU A 16 -2.68 -17.33 -28.04
CA LEU A 16 -2.67 -18.79 -28.02
C LEU A 16 -3.02 -19.36 -29.41
N LYS A 17 -2.30 -20.41 -29.81
CA LYS A 17 -2.39 -21.00 -31.14
C LYS A 17 -3.03 -22.39 -31.10
N ASP A 18 -4.34 -22.45 -30.88
CA ASP A 18 -5.12 -23.69 -30.89
C ASP A 18 -4.52 -24.77 -29.96
N ILE A 19 -4.31 -24.38 -28.67
CA ILE A 19 -3.61 -25.24 -27.72
C ILE A 19 -4.49 -26.42 -27.28
N ASN A 20 -3.92 -27.63 -27.39
CA ASN A 20 -4.45 -28.84 -26.79
C ASN A 20 -3.51 -29.28 -25.67
N LEU A 21 -3.99 -29.34 -24.44
CA LEU A 21 -3.18 -29.57 -23.26
C LEU A 21 -3.91 -30.43 -22.23
N THR A 22 -3.20 -31.37 -21.64
CA THR A 22 -3.70 -32.20 -20.54
C THR A 22 -2.87 -31.96 -19.28
N ILE A 23 -3.49 -31.52 -18.22
CA ILE A 23 -2.86 -31.16 -16.95
C ILE A 23 -3.36 -32.13 -15.87
N PRO A 24 -2.47 -32.74 -15.04
CA PRO A 24 -2.90 -33.58 -13.92
C PRO A 24 -3.57 -32.73 -12.83
N LYS A 25 -4.62 -33.27 -12.18
CA LYS A 25 -5.25 -32.67 -11.00
C LYS A 25 -4.47 -32.98 -9.73
N ASP A 26 -4.78 -32.19 -8.67
CA ASP A 26 -4.22 -32.36 -7.34
C ASP A 26 -2.68 -32.39 -7.34
N LYS A 27 -2.11 -31.53 -8.21
CA LYS A 27 -0.67 -31.36 -8.44
C LYS A 27 -0.32 -29.89 -8.43
N LEU A 28 0.95 -29.63 -8.13
CA LEU A 28 1.60 -28.34 -8.33
C LEU A 28 2.08 -28.26 -9.78
N VAL A 29 1.34 -27.55 -10.61
CA VAL A 29 1.63 -27.36 -12.03
C VAL A 29 2.19 -25.96 -12.23
N VAL A 30 3.37 -25.85 -12.83
CA VAL A 30 3.98 -24.57 -13.16
C VAL A 30 3.90 -24.32 -14.66
N ILE A 31 3.34 -23.16 -15.05
CA ILE A 31 3.33 -22.66 -16.42
C ILE A 31 4.43 -21.62 -16.56
N THR A 32 5.41 -21.88 -17.40
CA THR A 32 6.60 -21.05 -17.59
C THR A 32 6.84 -20.70 -19.06
N GLY A 33 7.90 -19.95 -19.36
CA GLY A 33 8.29 -19.53 -20.72
C GLY A 33 8.59 -18.05 -20.81
N LEU A 34 9.00 -17.56 -21.97
CA LEU A 34 9.36 -16.15 -22.20
C LEU A 34 8.24 -15.16 -21.82
N SER A 35 8.63 -13.93 -21.51
CA SER A 35 7.69 -12.83 -21.32
C SER A 35 6.85 -12.63 -22.58
N GLY A 36 5.49 -12.57 -22.46
CA GLY A 36 4.60 -12.47 -23.61
C GLY A 36 4.38 -13.77 -24.41
N SER A 37 4.82 -14.95 -23.92
CA SER A 37 4.62 -16.25 -24.58
C SER A 37 3.19 -16.81 -24.50
N GLY A 38 2.29 -16.18 -23.71
CA GLY A 38 0.91 -16.64 -23.54
C GLY A 38 0.60 -17.37 -22.24
N LYS A 39 1.51 -17.36 -21.26
CA LYS A 39 1.34 -18.01 -19.94
C LYS A 39 0.07 -17.52 -19.23
N SER A 40 -0.06 -16.20 -19.06
CA SER A 40 -1.20 -15.60 -18.38
C SER A 40 -2.50 -15.80 -19.18
N SER A 41 -2.44 -15.78 -20.51
CA SER A 41 -3.59 -16.09 -21.38
C SER A 41 -4.11 -17.52 -21.16
N LEU A 42 -3.19 -18.49 -20.97
CA LEU A 42 -3.57 -19.87 -20.67
C LEU A 42 -4.08 -20.02 -19.22
N ALA A 43 -3.34 -19.48 -18.24
CA ALA A 43 -3.66 -19.67 -16.82
C ALA A 43 -4.89 -18.86 -16.36
N PHE A 44 -4.92 -17.56 -16.67
CA PHE A 44 -5.95 -16.64 -16.16
C PHE A 44 -7.10 -16.43 -17.17
N ASP A 45 -6.78 -16.08 -18.40
CA ASP A 45 -7.82 -15.72 -19.38
C ASP A 45 -8.54 -16.95 -19.94
N THR A 46 -7.95 -18.16 -19.83
CA THR A 46 -8.58 -19.42 -20.28
C THR A 46 -9.02 -20.29 -19.09
N LEU A 47 -8.08 -20.85 -18.30
CA LEU A 47 -8.40 -21.83 -17.25
C LEU A 47 -9.20 -21.21 -16.09
N TYR A 48 -8.70 -20.11 -15.51
CA TYR A 48 -9.40 -19.44 -14.42
C TYR A 48 -10.72 -18.82 -14.86
N ALA A 49 -10.73 -18.12 -16.02
CA ALA A 49 -11.93 -17.50 -16.56
C ALA A 49 -13.06 -18.51 -16.76
N GLU A 50 -12.79 -19.68 -17.36
CA GLU A 50 -13.79 -20.73 -17.58
C GLU A 50 -14.21 -21.41 -16.25
N GLY A 51 -13.28 -21.66 -15.34
CA GLY A 51 -13.58 -22.21 -14.01
C GLY A 51 -14.50 -21.29 -13.21
N ARG A 52 -14.19 -19.99 -13.18
CA ARG A 52 -15.00 -18.96 -12.55
C ARG A 52 -16.38 -18.84 -13.22
N ARG A 53 -16.43 -18.81 -14.57
CA ARG A 53 -17.68 -18.75 -15.34
C ARG A 53 -18.62 -19.89 -14.98
N ARG A 54 -18.13 -21.14 -14.96
CA ARG A 54 -18.93 -22.32 -14.59
C ARG A 54 -19.43 -22.25 -13.14
N TYR A 55 -18.56 -21.79 -12.24
CA TYR A 55 -18.95 -21.62 -10.84
C TYR A 55 -20.09 -20.60 -10.69
N VAL A 56 -19.95 -19.43 -11.34
CA VAL A 56 -20.99 -18.38 -11.34
C VAL A 56 -22.29 -18.89 -11.98
N GLN A 57 -22.20 -19.68 -13.05
CA GLN A 57 -23.38 -20.29 -13.67
C GLN A 57 -24.11 -21.29 -12.77
N SER A 58 -23.44 -21.94 -11.83
CA SER A 58 -24.05 -22.86 -10.88
C SER A 58 -24.81 -22.14 -9.76
N LEU A 59 -24.61 -20.82 -9.58
CA LEU A 59 -25.30 -20.03 -8.57
C LEU A 59 -26.73 -19.68 -8.96
N SER A 60 -27.54 -19.26 -7.99
CA SER A 60 -28.91 -18.81 -8.23
C SER A 60 -28.98 -17.64 -9.22
N SER A 61 -30.10 -17.46 -9.93
CA SER A 61 -30.33 -16.35 -10.85
C SER A 61 -30.14 -14.98 -10.18
N TYR A 62 -30.53 -14.86 -8.92
CA TYR A 62 -30.36 -13.66 -8.10
C TYR A 62 -28.85 -13.34 -7.89
N ALA A 63 -28.06 -14.32 -7.47
CA ALA A 63 -26.62 -14.13 -7.26
C ALA A 63 -25.88 -13.78 -8.57
N ARG A 64 -26.30 -14.38 -9.71
CA ARG A 64 -25.74 -14.06 -11.03
C ARG A 64 -25.96 -12.61 -11.47
N GLN A 65 -27.08 -11.98 -11.08
CA GLN A 65 -27.31 -10.55 -11.40
C GLN A 65 -26.30 -9.62 -10.77
N PHE A 66 -25.76 -9.97 -9.58
CA PHE A 66 -24.73 -9.16 -8.90
C PHE A 66 -23.30 -9.44 -9.40
N LEU A 67 -23.06 -10.65 -9.92
CA LEU A 67 -21.71 -11.06 -10.36
C LEU A 67 -21.41 -10.74 -11.84
N GLY A 68 -22.42 -10.31 -12.59
CA GLY A 68 -22.33 -9.98 -14.00
C GLY A 68 -22.24 -11.21 -14.92
N GLN A 69 -22.54 -11.01 -16.20
CA GLN A 69 -22.24 -12.00 -17.24
C GLN A 69 -20.73 -12.00 -17.51
N MET A 70 -20.15 -13.21 -17.57
CA MET A 70 -18.77 -13.43 -17.96
C MET A 70 -18.73 -13.97 -19.38
N ASP A 71 -17.88 -13.39 -20.19
CA ASP A 71 -17.64 -13.89 -21.53
C ASP A 71 -17.00 -15.29 -21.47
N LYS A 72 -17.38 -16.15 -22.40
CA LYS A 72 -16.76 -17.45 -22.55
C LYS A 72 -15.38 -17.22 -23.20
N PRO A 73 -14.28 -17.74 -22.63
CA PRO A 73 -12.99 -17.66 -23.30
C PRO A 73 -13.03 -18.40 -24.66
N ASP A 74 -12.17 -17.98 -25.57
CA ASP A 74 -12.04 -18.63 -26.89
C ASP A 74 -11.34 -19.98 -26.75
N VAL A 75 -12.16 -21.00 -26.46
CA VAL A 75 -11.74 -22.39 -26.26
C VAL A 75 -12.88 -23.33 -26.69
N ASP A 76 -12.55 -24.42 -27.35
CA ASP A 76 -13.53 -25.42 -27.77
C ASP A 76 -14.18 -26.10 -26.58
N SER A 77 -13.35 -26.73 -25.74
CA SER A 77 -13.81 -27.34 -24.48
C SER A 77 -12.70 -27.44 -23.43
N ILE A 78 -13.11 -27.39 -22.16
CA ILE A 78 -12.24 -27.74 -21.03
C ILE A 78 -12.99 -28.72 -20.14
N ASP A 79 -12.46 -29.92 -20.01
CA ASP A 79 -13.03 -30.97 -19.18
C ASP A 79 -12.27 -31.09 -17.85
N GLY A 80 -12.97 -31.47 -16.78
CA GLY A 80 -12.34 -31.73 -15.49
C GLY A 80 -12.03 -30.49 -14.63
N LEU A 81 -12.54 -29.29 -14.93
CA LEU A 81 -12.32 -28.09 -14.10
C LEU A 81 -12.98 -28.21 -12.75
N ASN A 82 -12.25 -27.82 -11.71
CA ASN A 82 -12.75 -27.56 -10.36
C ASN A 82 -13.14 -26.07 -10.21
N PRO A 83 -13.89 -25.70 -9.15
CA PRO A 83 -14.05 -24.28 -8.79
C PRO A 83 -12.68 -23.59 -8.72
N ALA A 84 -12.58 -22.41 -9.34
CA ALA A 84 -11.30 -21.73 -9.50
C ALA A 84 -11.21 -20.45 -8.67
N ILE A 85 -10.08 -20.25 -8.00
CA ILE A 85 -9.73 -19.04 -7.24
C ILE A 85 -8.42 -18.48 -7.80
N SER A 86 -8.39 -17.19 -8.13
CA SER A 86 -7.15 -16.52 -8.55
C SER A 86 -6.52 -15.74 -7.42
N ILE A 87 -5.19 -15.74 -7.38
CA ILE A 87 -4.37 -14.94 -6.49
C ILE A 87 -3.39 -14.16 -7.36
N ASP A 88 -3.87 -13.01 -7.85
CA ASP A 88 -3.12 -12.12 -8.73
C ASP A 88 -2.36 -11.03 -7.95
N GLN A 89 -1.42 -10.37 -8.63
CA GLN A 89 -0.56 -9.34 -8.05
C GLN A 89 -1.21 -7.94 -8.02
N LYS A 90 -2.23 -7.69 -8.84
CA LYS A 90 -2.66 -6.35 -9.25
C LYS A 90 -3.41 -5.48 -8.24
N THR A 91 -3.75 -5.94 -7.03
CA THR A 91 -4.62 -5.17 -6.14
C THR A 91 -4.02 -4.98 -4.74
N THR A 92 -3.17 -3.97 -4.58
CA THR A 92 -2.98 -3.35 -3.28
C THR A 92 -4.22 -2.49 -2.98
N SER A 93 -4.84 -2.69 -1.81
CA SER A 93 -5.93 -1.83 -1.38
C SER A 93 -5.43 -0.41 -1.18
N HIS A 94 -6.01 0.55 -1.89
CA HIS A 94 -5.72 1.98 -1.69
C HIS A 94 -6.51 2.59 -0.52
N ASN A 95 -7.30 1.78 0.20
CA ASN A 95 -8.06 2.26 1.35
C ASN A 95 -7.13 2.43 2.57
N PRO A 96 -6.93 3.65 3.09
CA PRO A 96 -6.03 3.91 4.22
C PRO A 96 -6.50 3.27 5.53
N ARG A 97 -7.75 2.80 5.58
CA ARG A 97 -8.31 2.08 6.74
C ARG A 97 -8.03 0.59 6.73
N SER A 98 -7.62 0.02 5.60
CA SER A 98 -7.27 -1.40 5.51
C SER A 98 -5.91 -1.65 6.17
N THR A 99 -5.84 -2.65 7.03
CA THR A 99 -4.61 -3.14 7.69
C THR A 99 -4.41 -4.62 7.39
N VAL A 100 -3.21 -5.14 7.67
CA VAL A 100 -2.96 -6.59 7.59
C VAL A 100 -4.00 -7.35 8.40
N GLY A 101 -4.26 -6.93 9.65
CA GLY A 101 -5.25 -7.58 10.52
C GLY A 101 -6.68 -7.56 9.98
N THR A 102 -7.10 -6.51 9.24
CA THR A 102 -8.45 -6.46 8.64
C THR A 102 -8.54 -7.27 7.35
N VAL A 103 -7.49 -7.32 6.55
CA VAL A 103 -7.46 -8.11 5.30
C VAL A 103 -7.43 -9.61 5.59
N THR A 104 -6.78 -10.01 6.67
CA THR A 104 -6.70 -11.41 7.13
C THR A 104 -7.85 -11.83 8.04
N GLU A 105 -8.81 -10.93 8.30
CA GLU A 105 -9.92 -11.13 9.24
C GLU A 105 -9.49 -11.38 10.70
N ILE A 106 -8.20 -11.42 11.00
CA ILE A 106 -7.68 -11.62 12.37
C ILE A 106 -8.23 -10.55 13.32
N ASN A 107 -8.35 -9.31 12.83
CA ASN A 107 -8.87 -8.19 13.63
C ASN A 107 -10.31 -8.44 14.13
N ASP A 108 -11.14 -9.17 13.40
CA ASP A 108 -12.50 -9.48 13.81
C ASP A 108 -12.52 -10.45 14.98
N TYR A 109 -11.64 -11.44 14.98
CA TYR A 109 -11.45 -12.35 16.12
C TYR A 109 -10.84 -11.64 17.33
N LEU A 110 -9.87 -10.73 17.11
CA LEU A 110 -9.31 -9.93 18.22
C LEU A 110 -10.37 -9.06 18.87
N ARG A 111 -11.21 -8.38 18.08
CA ARG A 111 -12.32 -7.58 18.61
C ARG A 111 -13.28 -8.42 19.45
N LEU A 112 -13.57 -9.63 19.00
CA LEU A 112 -14.42 -10.57 19.75
C LEU A 112 -13.71 -11.01 21.05
N LEU A 113 -12.42 -11.31 20.99
CA LEU A 113 -11.64 -11.71 22.16
C LEU A 113 -11.62 -10.60 23.22
N TRP A 114 -11.26 -9.37 22.85
CA TRP A 114 -11.24 -8.23 23.78
C TRP A 114 -12.63 -7.91 24.35
N ALA A 115 -13.69 -8.08 23.56
CA ALA A 115 -15.06 -7.86 24.04
C ALA A 115 -15.54 -8.91 25.06
N ARG A 116 -14.98 -10.14 25.01
CA ARG A 116 -15.47 -11.26 25.84
C ARG A 116 -14.63 -11.55 27.06
N VAL A 117 -13.30 -11.43 26.94
CA VAL A 117 -12.34 -11.75 28.03
C VAL A 117 -11.43 -10.56 28.40
N GLY A 118 -11.71 -9.38 27.88
CA GLY A 118 -10.95 -8.18 28.20
C GLY A 118 -11.31 -7.59 29.55
N HIS A 119 -10.30 -7.12 30.27
CA HIS A 119 -10.42 -6.45 31.57
C HIS A 119 -10.20 -4.95 31.41
N PRO A 120 -11.21 -4.10 31.61
CA PRO A 120 -11.05 -2.67 31.56
C PRO A 120 -10.25 -2.17 32.77
N ILE A 121 -9.24 -1.37 32.48
CA ILE A 121 -8.36 -0.73 33.47
C ILE A 121 -8.50 0.79 33.32
N CYS A 122 -8.71 1.49 34.42
CA CYS A 122 -8.85 2.95 34.40
C CYS A 122 -7.55 3.61 33.90
N PRO A 123 -7.58 4.45 32.85
CA PRO A 123 -6.39 5.11 32.33
C PRO A 123 -5.83 6.16 33.31
N ASN A 124 -6.65 6.70 34.22
CA ASN A 124 -6.25 7.76 35.14
C ASN A 124 -5.54 7.25 36.40
N ASP A 125 -5.92 6.08 36.89
CA ASP A 125 -5.46 5.59 38.22
C ASP A 125 -5.08 4.09 38.25
N GLY A 126 -5.19 3.38 37.11
CA GLY A 126 -4.84 1.97 37.02
C GLY A 126 -5.80 1.00 37.74
N THR A 127 -6.95 1.47 38.22
CA THR A 127 -7.92 0.61 38.94
C THR A 127 -8.59 -0.35 37.93
N LEU A 128 -8.70 -1.62 38.31
CA LEU A 128 -9.49 -2.60 37.56
C LEU A 128 -10.97 -2.22 37.67
N ILE A 129 -11.62 -2.02 36.51
CA ILE A 129 -13.02 -1.63 36.45
C ILE A 129 -13.86 -2.91 36.30
N GLN A 130 -14.81 -3.10 37.21
CA GLN A 130 -15.71 -4.25 37.20
C GLN A 130 -17.16 -3.78 37.10
N ARG A 131 -18.00 -4.61 36.54
CA ARG A 131 -19.45 -4.44 36.67
C ARG A 131 -19.82 -4.72 38.13
N GLN A 132 -20.70 -3.90 38.66
CA GLN A 132 -21.24 -4.13 39.97
C GLN A 132 -22.65 -4.66 39.85
N SER A 133 -22.93 -5.82 40.45
CA SER A 133 -24.30 -6.30 40.60
C SER A 133 -25.06 -5.51 41.66
N VAL A 134 -26.38 -5.50 41.61
CA VAL A 134 -27.23 -4.85 42.59
C VAL A 134 -26.85 -5.32 43.99
N ASP A 135 -26.65 -6.63 44.18
CA ASP A 135 -26.23 -7.20 45.49
C ASP A 135 -24.91 -6.62 45.97
N GLN A 136 -23.90 -6.50 45.08
CA GLN A 136 -22.60 -5.92 45.41
C GLN A 136 -22.69 -4.43 45.80
N MET A 137 -23.57 -3.67 45.12
CA MET A 137 -23.84 -2.27 45.41
C MET A 137 -24.49 -2.15 46.82
N VAL A 138 -25.49 -2.97 47.08
CA VAL A 138 -26.17 -3.04 48.34
C VAL A 138 -25.20 -3.42 49.49
N ASP A 139 -24.44 -4.47 49.32
CA ASP A 139 -23.46 -4.92 50.34
C ASP A 139 -22.40 -3.85 50.62
N ARG A 140 -21.97 -3.09 49.60
CA ARG A 140 -21.00 -1.99 49.80
C ARG A 140 -21.61 -0.81 50.51
N VAL A 141 -22.88 -0.50 50.29
CA VAL A 141 -23.60 0.53 51.03
C VAL A 141 -23.88 0.08 52.47
N MET A 142 -24.20 -1.20 52.69
CA MET A 142 -24.42 -1.79 54.03
C MET A 142 -23.11 -1.89 54.83
N ALA A 143 -21.96 -1.89 54.18
CA ALA A 143 -20.64 -1.86 54.86
C ALA A 143 -20.29 -0.48 55.46
N LEU A 144 -21.09 0.54 55.22
CA LEU A 144 -20.94 1.85 55.89
C LEU A 144 -21.23 1.75 57.40
N PRO A 145 -20.67 2.64 58.24
CA PRO A 145 -20.94 2.63 59.66
C PRO A 145 -22.43 2.72 59.96
N GLU A 146 -22.86 1.98 61.01
CA GLU A 146 -24.24 1.98 61.44
C GLU A 146 -24.73 3.41 61.82
N ARG A 147 -25.98 3.74 61.51
CA ARG A 147 -26.59 5.08 61.62
C ARG A 147 -26.09 6.14 60.67
N THR A 148 -25.27 5.78 59.67
CA THR A 148 -24.90 6.71 58.59
C THR A 148 -26.15 7.12 57.79
N LYS A 149 -26.34 8.42 57.57
CA LYS A 149 -27.42 8.96 56.76
C LYS A 149 -26.98 8.98 55.29
N ILE A 150 -27.76 8.35 54.41
CA ILE A 150 -27.47 8.27 52.98
C ILE A 150 -28.67 8.73 52.14
N GLN A 151 -28.37 9.21 50.95
CA GLN A 151 -29.35 9.48 49.89
C GLN A 151 -28.99 8.67 48.66
N ILE A 152 -29.98 7.92 48.15
CA ILE A 152 -29.84 7.20 46.90
C ILE A 152 -30.23 8.12 45.75
N LEU A 153 -29.34 8.35 44.81
CA LEU A 153 -29.46 9.32 43.74
C LEU A 153 -29.42 8.60 42.38
N ALA A 154 -30.33 9.01 41.49
CA ALA A 154 -30.31 8.54 40.10
C ALA A 154 -29.82 9.70 39.18
N PRO A 155 -28.58 9.65 38.64
CA PRO A 155 -28.03 10.69 37.78
C PRO A 155 -28.60 10.63 36.37
N VAL A 156 -29.72 11.33 36.10
CA VAL A 156 -30.45 11.29 34.82
C VAL A 156 -29.86 12.23 33.76
N ILE A 157 -29.22 13.30 34.17
CA ILE A 157 -28.48 14.22 33.28
C ILE A 157 -27.09 14.46 33.86
N ARG A 158 -26.06 14.25 33.02
CA ARG A 158 -24.67 14.41 33.41
C ARG A 158 -23.98 15.39 32.48
N ALA A 159 -23.70 16.60 32.99
CA ALA A 159 -22.97 17.65 32.27
C ALA A 159 -23.47 17.91 30.82
N LYS A 160 -24.79 17.85 30.58
CA LYS A 160 -25.39 18.12 29.26
C LYS A 160 -25.94 19.56 29.21
N ARG A 161 -25.79 20.18 28.05
CA ARG A 161 -26.40 21.50 27.78
C ARG A 161 -27.89 21.36 27.53
N GLY A 162 -28.70 22.32 28.02
CA GLY A 162 -30.11 22.39 27.77
C GLY A 162 -30.94 22.77 29.00
N GLU A 163 -32.20 23.08 28.79
CA GLU A 163 -33.17 23.43 29.86
C GLU A 163 -33.79 22.20 30.54
N HIS A 164 -33.68 21.01 29.95
CA HIS A 164 -34.12 19.72 30.46
C HIS A 164 -35.57 19.62 30.99
N LYS A 165 -36.48 20.51 30.54
CA LYS A 165 -37.89 20.60 31.02
C LYS A 165 -38.63 19.25 30.93
N GLU A 166 -38.39 18.45 29.92
CA GLU A 166 -39.01 17.15 29.75
C GLU A 166 -38.58 16.13 30.83
N VAL A 167 -37.35 16.25 31.33
CA VAL A 167 -36.86 15.39 32.41
C VAL A 167 -37.61 15.68 33.69
N PHE A 168 -37.80 16.93 34.06
CA PHE A 168 -38.56 17.33 35.25
C PHE A 168 -40.01 16.86 35.18
N LYS A 169 -40.68 17.02 34.03
CA LYS A 169 -42.04 16.51 33.83
C LYS A 169 -42.13 14.99 33.97
N ARG A 170 -41.17 14.25 33.46
CA ARG A 170 -41.11 12.78 33.57
C ARG A 170 -40.91 12.35 35.02
N VAL A 171 -39.99 13.02 35.73
CA VAL A 171 -39.70 12.73 37.14
C VAL A 171 -40.89 13.01 38.05
N GLN A 172 -41.61 14.11 37.82
CA GLN A 172 -42.81 14.48 38.53
C GLN A 172 -43.96 13.44 38.32
N ARG A 173 -44.14 12.98 37.08
CA ARG A 173 -45.14 11.92 36.76
C ARG A 173 -44.80 10.57 37.41
N ALA A 174 -43.50 10.31 37.62
CA ALA A 174 -43.01 9.10 38.29
C ALA A 174 -43.14 9.17 39.83
N GLY A 175 -43.65 10.31 40.38
CA GLY A 175 -43.90 10.45 41.81
C GLY A 175 -42.72 10.86 42.68
N TYR A 176 -41.59 11.25 42.07
CA TYR A 176 -40.45 11.75 42.82
C TYR A 176 -40.62 13.23 43.15
N VAL A 177 -40.16 13.63 44.34
CA VAL A 177 -40.42 14.97 44.90
C VAL A 177 -39.19 15.86 44.87
N ARG A 178 -37.96 15.30 44.86
CA ARG A 178 -36.73 16.04 44.99
C ARG A 178 -35.70 15.71 43.91
N VAL A 179 -34.97 16.71 43.46
CA VAL A 179 -33.87 16.61 42.54
C VAL A 179 -32.68 17.42 43.07
N ILE A 180 -31.48 17.01 42.73
CA ILE A 180 -30.26 17.78 42.93
C ILE A 180 -29.85 18.29 41.53
N VAL A 181 -29.79 19.61 41.38
CA VAL A 181 -29.37 20.26 40.13
C VAL A 181 -28.10 21.02 40.39
N ASP A 182 -27.05 20.67 39.69
CA ASP A 182 -25.70 21.27 39.82
C ASP A 182 -25.15 21.29 41.27
N GLY A 183 -25.60 20.34 42.10
CA GLY A 183 -25.22 20.20 43.51
C GLY A 183 -26.17 20.86 44.51
N GLU A 184 -27.19 21.58 44.06
CA GLU A 184 -28.21 22.20 44.89
C GLU A 184 -29.52 21.41 44.86
N MET A 185 -30.12 21.18 46.03
CA MET A 185 -31.38 20.44 46.19
C MET A 185 -32.60 21.33 45.92
N HIS A 186 -33.49 20.88 45.05
CA HIS A 186 -34.73 21.53 44.67
C HIS A 186 -35.91 20.58 44.83
N GLU A 187 -37.09 21.12 45.15
CA GLU A 187 -38.34 20.40 45.11
C GLU A 187 -38.94 20.49 43.69
N ILE A 188 -39.48 19.35 43.18
CA ILE A 188 -40.10 19.32 41.88
C ILE A 188 -41.43 20.08 41.96
N GLY A 189 -41.53 21.22 41.32
CA GLY A 189 -42.65 22.13 41.38
C GLY A 189 -42.26 23.56 41.74
N GLU A 190 -41.04 23.77 42.20
CA GLU A 190 -40.44 25.09 42.30
C GLU A 190 -40.14 25.61 40.89
N ASP A 191 -40.40 26.91 40.65
CA ASP A 191 -40.07 27.56 39.37
C ASP A 191 -38.56 27.90 39.37
N PHE A 192 -37.76 27.01 38.76
CA PHE A 192 -36.36 27.33 38.41
C PHE A 192 -36.08 27.08 36.94
N GLU A 193 -35.38 28.00 36.33
CA GLU A 193 -35.01 27.90 34.92
C GLU A 193 -33.53 27.59 34.74
N LEU A 194 -33.25 26.57 33.97
CA LEU A 194 -31.89 26.17 33.61
C LEU A 194 -31.41 26.91 32.37
N ALA A 195 -30.17 27.38 32.40
CA ALA A 195 -29.59 28.13 31.30
C ALA A 195 -29.32 27.21 30.10
N LYS A 196 -29.96 27.44 28.96
CA LYS A 196 -29.88 26.64 27.75
C LYS A 196 -28.45 26.40 27.26
N ASN A 197 -27.52 27.34 27.50
CA ASN A 197 -26.14 27.28 27.02
C ASN A 197 -25.13 26.73 28.05
N LYS A 198 -25.56 26.50 29.29
CA LYS A 198 -24.71 25.89 30.33
C LYS A 198 -24.88 24.35 30.35
N ARG A 199 -23.87 23.68 30.88
CA ARG A 199 -23.95 22.24 31.15
C ARG A 199 -24.55 22.06 32.54
N HIS A 200 -25.57 21.21 32.66
CA HIS A 200 -26.24 20.90 33.89
C HIS A 200 -26.10 19.40 34.22
N SER A 201 -26.07 19.12 35.53
CA SER A 201 -26.17 17.77 36.09
C SER A 201 -27.43 17.68 36.93
N ILE A 202 -28.24 16.64 36.74
CA ILE A 202 -29.50 16.47 37.44
C ILE A 202 -29.55 15.06 38.01
N ASP A 203 -29.62 14.96 39.31
CA ASP A 203 -29.76 13.70 40.07
C ASP A 203 -31.13 13.65 40.71
N ILE A 204 -31.88 12.56 40.53
CA ILE A 204 -33.16 12.36 41.23
C ILE A 204 -32.86 11.75 42.59
N VAL A 205 -33.43 12.30 43.65
CA VAL A 205 -33.39 11.69 44.97
C VAL A 205 -34.43 10.57 45.05
N VAL A 206 -33.97 9.32 44.94
CA VAL A 206 -34.82 8.12 44.92
C VAL A 206 -35.30 7.75 46.33
N ASP A 207 -34.34 7.73 47.29
CA ASP A 207 -34.66 7.40 48.70
C ASP A 207 -33.65 8.06 49.66
N ARG A 208 -34.08 8.18 50.95
CA ARG A 208 -33.25 8.70 52.01
C ARG A 208 -33.26 7.68 53.16
N LEU A 209 -32.16 7.07 53.45
CA LEU A 209 -32.05 5.97 54.38
C LEU A 209 -31.06 6.23 55.50
N ILE A 210 -31.19 5.48 56.58
CA ILE A 210 -30.19 5.40 57.63
C ILE A 210 -29.71 3.97 57.67
N VAL A 211 -28.40 3.74 57.52
CA VAL A 211 -27.81 2.40 57.50
C VAL A 211 -28.09 1.65 58.80
N LYS A 212 -28.78 0.52 58.68
CA LYS A 212 -29.17 -0.45 59.70
C LYS A 212 -29.39 -1.81 59.05
N ASP A 213 -29.22 -2.88 59.73
CA ASP A 213 -29.41 -4.23 59.18
C ASP A 213 -30.84 -4.45 58.58
N SER A 214 -31.85 -3.80 59.19
CA SER A 214 -33.23 -3.94 58.78
C SER A 214 -33.59 -3.25 57.46
N ILE A 215 -32.71 -2.44 56.86
CA ILE A 215 -33.04 -1.72 55.60
C ILE A 215 -32.63 -2.44 54.35
N LYS A 216 -31.98 -3.62 54.43
CA LYS A 216 -31.38 -4.30 53.25
C LYS A 216 -32.35 -4.47 52.09
N SER A 217 -33.62 -4.93 52.38
CA SER A 217 -34.63 -5.12 51.32
C SER A 217 -35.03 -3.79 50.69
N ARG A 218 -35.33 -2.76 51.50
CA ARG A 218 -35.69 -1.42 51.00
C ARG A 218 -34.56 -0.77 50.24
N LEU A 219 -33.31 -0.95 50.66
CA LEU A 219 -32.15 -0.48 49.94
C LEU A 219 -32.01 -1.15 48.59
N PHE A 220 -32.25 -2.47 48.52
CA PHE A 220 -32.26 -3.23 47.24
C PHE A 220 -33.29 -2.63 46.24
N ASP A 221 -34.55 -2.43 46.68
CA ASP A 221 -35.60 -1.83 45.85
C ASP A 221 -35.22 -0.39 45.41
N SER A 222 -34.61 0.39 46.28
CA SER A 222 -34.21 1.76 45.97
C SER A 222 -33.00 1.80 44.98
N VAL A 223 -32.09 0.85 45.13
CA VAL A 223 -30.97 0.70 44.17
C VAL A 223 -31.48 0.31 42.80
N GLU A 224 -32.37 -0.70 42.68
CA GLU A 224 -33.00 -1.07 41.40
C GLU A 224 -33.77 0.09 40.77
N ALA A 225 -34.54 0.82 41.56
CA ALA A 225 -35.27 1.99 41.08
C ALA A 225 -34.33 3.09 40.55
N ALA A 226 -33.22 3.36 41.29
CA ALA A 226 -32.23 4.34 40.85
C ALA A 226 -31.54 3.94 39.53
N LEU A 227 -31.13 2.69 39.41
CA LEU A 227 -30.48 2.16 38.22
C LEU A 227 -31.40 2.21 37.00
N ARG A 228 -32.67 1.83 37.17
CA ARG A 228 -33.70 1.90 36.11
C ARG A 228 -33.96 3.33 35.62
N LEU A 229 -33.94 4.34 36.52
CA LEU A 229 -34.20 5.73 36.17
C LEU A 229 -33.03 6.40 35.42
N SER A 230 -31.83 5.95 35.72
CA SER A 230 -30.58 6.58 35.24
C SER A 230 -29.80 5.74 34.24
N ASP A 231 -30.47 4.77 33.62
CA ASP A 231 -29.83 3.82 32.66
C ASP A 231 -28.58 3.16 33.25
N GLY A 232 -28.73 2.47 34.42
CA GLY A 232 -27.69 1.65 35.04
C GLY A 232 -26.65 2.39 35.87
N TYR A 233 -26.91 3.62 36.29
CA TYR A 233 -26.00 4.38 37.16
C TYR A 233 -26.72 4.79 38.46
N MET A 234 -25.97 4.80 39.54
CA MET A 234 -26.48 5.23 40.83
C MET A 234 -25.37 5.94 41.63
N ASN A 235 -25.72 7.00 42.33
CA ASN A 235 -24.85 7.65 43.29
C ASN A 235 -25.47 7.50 44.70
N VAL A 236 -24.62 7.33 45.69
CA VAL A 236 -25.02 7.36 47.08
C VAL A 236 -24.32 8.53 47.75
N ASP A 237 -25.07 9.55 48.11
CA ASP A 237 -24.57 10.70 48.85
C ASP A 237 -24.56 10.33 50.34
N VAL A 238 -23.36 10.22 50.90
CA VAL A 238 -23.19 10.02 52.36
C VAL A 238 -23.19 11.39 53.02
N ILE A 239 -24.27 11.72 53.72
CA ILE A 239 -24.42 13.05 54.33
C ILE A 239 -23.29 13.33 55.32
N GLY A 240 -22.43 14.29 54.94
CA GLY A 240 -21.22 14.63 55.72
C GLY A 240 -19.99 13.77 55.41
N GLY A 241 -20.05 12.94 54.33
CA GLY A 241 -18.96 12.08 53.86
C GLY A 241 -18.75 12.23 52.33
N GLU A 242 -18.12 11.23 51.74
CA GLU A 242 -17.86 11.17 50.29
C GLU A 242 -19.05 10.58 49.52
N MET A 243 -19.28 11.05 48.29
CA MET A 243 -20.24 10.46 47.37
C MET A 243 -19.70 9.15 46.82
N LEU A 244 -20.46 8.06 46.94
CA LEU A 244 -20.15 6.77 46.33
C LEU A 244 -20.85 6.66 44.97
N ASN A 245 -20.08 6.34 43.92
CA ASN A 245 -20.60 6.17 42.57
C ASN A 245 -20.66 4.67 42.21
N PHE A 246 -21.80 4.23 41.71
CA PHE A 246 -22.09 2.85 41.33
C PHE A 246 -22.56 2.80 39.90
N SER A 247 -22.29 1.67 39.23
CA SER A 247 -22.76 1.45 37.87
C SER A 247 -22.89 -0.03 37.57
N GLU A 248 -23.99 -0.38 36.87
CA GLU A 248 -24.15 -1.68 36.23
C GLU A 248 -23.20 -1.85 35.03
N TYR A 249 -22.65 -0.75 34.54
CA TYR A 249 -21.66 -0.74 33.46
C TYR A 249 -20.24 -0.71 34.02
N TYR A 250 -19.27 -0.93 33.15
CA TYR A 250 -17.86 -0.81 33.51
C TYR A 250 -17.48 0.66 33.78
N ALA A 251 -17.52 1.05 35.03
CA ALA A 251 -17.17 2.39 35.49
C ALA A 251 -16.11 2.36 36.60
N CYS A 252 -15.13 3.27 36.56
CA CYS A 252 -14.14 3.42 37.62
C CYS A 252 -14.78 4.01 38.85
N PRO A 253 -14.66 3.36 40.04
CA PRO A 253 -15.28 3.85 41.27
C PRO A 253 -14.59 5.11 41.80
N LYS A 254 -13.37 5.43 41.37
CA LYS A 254 -12.60 6.59 41.90
C LYS A 254 -12.80 7.84 41.04
N CYS A 255 -12.68 7.77 39.70
CA CYS A 255 -12.68 8.94 38.85
C CYS A 255 -13.92 9.03 37.94
N GLY A 256 -14.81 8.02 37.98
CA GLY A 256 -16.02 8.00 37.11
C GLY A 256 -15.76 7.71 35.64
N PHE A 257 -14.54 7.37 35.22
CA PHE A 257 -14.26 6.94 33.85
C PHE A 257 -15.11 5.71 33.50
N THR A 258 -15.82 5.74 32.36
CA THR A 258 -16.71 4.67 31.94
C THR A 258 -16.29 4.13 30.59
N VAL A 259 -16.17 2.80 30.47
CA VAL A 259 -15.94 2.12 29.22
C VAL A 259 -17.23 1.92 28.44
N GLY A 260 -18.35 1.76 29.14
CA GLY A 260 -19.66 1.43 28.58
C GLY A 260 -19.81 -0.07 28.30
N GLU A 261 -20.59 -0.41 27.30
CA GLU A 261 -20.79 -1.82 26.91
C GLU A 261 -19.55 -2.33 26.12
N MET A 262 -19.03 -3.48 26.55
CA MET A 262 -17.90 -4.14 25.88
C MET A 262 -18.39 -5.01 24.73
N GLU A 263 -18.76 -4.39 23.62
CA GLU A 263 -19.14 -5.06 22.39
C GLU A 263 -18.00 -5.02 21.36
N PRO A 264 -17.96 -5.96 20.39
CA PRO A 264 -16.93 -5.96 19.34
C PRO A 264 -16.83 -4.66 18.54
N ARG A 265 -17.92 -3.88 18.43
CA ARG A 265 -17.92 -2.56 17.75
C ARG A 265 -17.08 -1.50 18.49
N LEU A 266 -16.89 -1.63 19.82
CA LEU A 266 -16.03 -0.74 20.59
C LEU A 266 -14.57 -0.84 20.16
N PHE A 267 -14.13 -2.01 19.71
CA PHE A 267 -12.76 -2.29 19.30
C PHE A 267 -12.54 -2.13 17.80
N SER A 268 -13.49 -1.54 17.08
CA SER A 268 -13.40 -1.28 15.65
C SER A 268 -13.02 0.18 15.38
N PHE A 269 -11.85 0.41 14.78
CA PHE A 269 -11.44 1.73 14.30
C PHE A 269 -12.19 2.17 13.03
N ASN A 270 -12.96 1.28 12.38
CA ASN A 270 -13.82 1.59 11.24
C ASN A 270 -15.25 1.99 11.67
N ALA A 271 -15.59 1.81 12.94
CA ALA A 271 -16.88 2.21 13.49
C ALA A 271 -16.72 3.50 14.32
N PRO A 272 -17.62 4.49 14.18
CA PRO A 272 -17.55 5.73 14.95
C PRO A 272 -17.52 5.52 16.47
N PHE A 273 -18.08 4.40 16.94
CA PHE A 273 -18.14 4.05 18.36
C PHE A 273 -16.77 3.70 18.96
N GLY A 274 -15.87 3.07 18.18
CA GLY A 274 -14.54 2.66 18.63
C GLY A 274 -13.41 3.55 18.10
N ALA A 275 -13.64 4.26 17.00
CA ALA A 275 -12.64 5.08 16.35
C ALA A 275 -12.18 6.26 17.23
N CYS A 276 -10.92 6.65 17.10
CA CYS A 276 -10.44 7.90 17.67
C CYS A 276 -11.22 9.08 17.04
N PRO A 277 -11.88 9.94 17.84
CA PRO A 277 -12.72 11.02 17.30
C PRO A 277 -11.92 12.10 16.57
N ASP A 278 -10.62 12.16 16.77
CA ASP A 278 -9.75 13.21 16.26
C ASP A 278 -9.17 12.87 14.87
N CYS A 279 -8.96 11.59 14.57
CA CYS A 279 -8.48 11.10 13.26
C CYS A 279 -9.45 10.15 12.55
N ASP A 280 -10.69 10.01 13.07
CA ASP A 280 -11.71 9.11 12.50
C ASP A 280 -11.20 7.67 12.26
N GLY A 281 -10.34 7.16 13.14
CA GLY A 281 -9.78 5.82 13.06
C GLY A 281 -8.63 5.64 12.06
N LEU A 282 -8.11 6.73 11.48
CA LEU A 282 -6.97 6.65 10.54
C LEU A 282 -5.62 6.49 11.24
N GLY A 283 -5.50 6.92 12.50
CA GLY A 283 -4.24 6.92 13.26
C GLY A 283 -3.26 8.04 12.87
N MET A 284 -3.55 8.73 11.78
CA MET A 284 -2.73 9.82 11.24
C MET A 284 -3.61 10.97 10.76
N LYS A 285 -3.03 12.15 10.67
CA LYS A 285 -3.66 13.35 10.12
C LYS A 285 -2.77 13.95 9.05
N LEU A 286 -3.37 14.41 7.97
CA LEU A 286 -2.68 15.23 7.00
C LEU A 286 -2.49 16.63 7.60
N ALA A 287 -1.25 17.05 7.75
CA ALA A 287 -0.89 18.37 8.24
C ALA A 287 0.16 19.01 7.34
N VAL A 288 0.24 20.34 7.38
CA VAL A 288 1.27 21.07 6.65
C VAL A 288 2.63 20.84 7.33
N ASP A 289 3.64 20.49 6.56
CA ASP A 289 5.00 20.23 7.06
C ASP A 289 5.86 21.49 6.92
N GLU A 290 6.43 21.96 8.04
CA GLU A 290 7.30 23.15 8.05
C GLU A 290 8.52 22.98 7.12
N ASP A 291 9.14 21.79 7.09
CA ASP A 291 10.32 21.53 6.26
C ASP A 291 9.98 21.50 4.76
N LEU A 292 8.74 21.20 4.38
CA LEU A 292 8.26 21.31 3.01
C LEU A 292 7.88 22.73 2.63
N VAL A 293 7.39 23.52 3.59
CA VAL A 293 7.07 24.94 3.40
C VAL A 293 8.35 25.76 3.32
N VAL A 294 9.34 25.44 4.13
CA VAL A 294 10.66 26.12 4.18
C VAL A 294 11.79 25.12 3.91
N PRO A 295 11.93 24.66 2.66
CA PRO A 295 12.88 23.57 2.33
C PRO A 295 14.37 23.99 2.48
N ASP A 296 14.66 25.27 2.35
CA ASP A 296 16.00 25.83 2.53
C ASP A 296 15.96 26.97 3.56
N LYS A 297 16.25 26.59 4.81
CA LYS A 297 16.26 27.55 5.94
C LYS A 297 17.45 28.52 5.90
N THR A 298 18.40 28.37 4.97
CA THR A 298 19.52 29.30 4.77
C THR A 298 19.16 30.49 3.90
N LYS A 299 18.04 30.41 3.15
CA LYS A 299 17.49 31.51 2.37
C LYS A 299 16.74 32.50 3.24
N SER A 300 16.76 33.77 2.82
CA SER A 300 15.91 34.81 3.39
C SER A 300 14.49 34.77 2.81
N LEU A 301 13.57 35.50 3.44
CA LEU A 301 12.20 35.62 2.94
C LEU A 301 12.17 36.29 1.55
N ALA A 302 13.02 37.32 1.34
CA ALA A 302 13.20 37.99 0.05
C ALA A 302 13.73 37.06 -1.05
N GLU A 303 14.59 36.09 -0.70
CA GLU A 303 15.10 35.07 -1.62
C GLU A 303 14.12 33.92 -1.88
N GLY A 304 12.91 34.00 -1.34
CA GLY A 304 11.87 32.99 -1.52
C GLY A 304 12.04 31.74 -0.66
N ALA A 305 12.37 31.91 0.62
CA ALA A 305 12.43 30.80 1.58
C ALA A 305 11.10 30.05 1.70
N LEU A 306 9.95 30.74 1.53
CA LEU A 306 8.60 30.15 1.60
C LEU A 306 8.19 29.57 0.24
N ALA A 307 8.38 28.28 0.06
CA ALA A 307 8.12 27.60 -1.20
C ALA A 307 6.68 27.74 -1.73
N PRO A 308 5.59 27.71 -0.91
CA PRO A 308 4.23 27.87 -1.39
C PRO A 308 3.91 29.23 -2.00
N TRP A 309 4.65 30.27 -1.64
CA TRP A 309 4.39 31.66 -2.04
C TRP A 309 5.39 32.20 -3.07
N LYS A 310 6.49 31.48 -3.30
CA LYS A 310 7.60 31.91 -4.15
C LYS A 310 7.22 32.39 -5.56
N THR A 311 6.15 31.84 -6.13
CA THR A 311 5.71 32.14 -7.52
C THR A 311 4.47 33.04 -7.57
N SER A 312 3.99 33.56 -6.45
CA SER A 312 2.78 34.35 -6.37
C SER A 312 3.09 35.78 -5.94
N ASN A 313 2.95 36.73 -6.84
CA ASN A 313 3.12 38.16 -6.53
C ASN A 313 2.20 38.60 -5.40
N TYR A 314 0.95 38.15 -5.42
CA TYR A 314 -0.04 38.46 -4.38
C TYR A 314 0.46 38.08 -2.95
N TYR A 315 0.95 36.85 -2.78
CA TYR A 315 1.40 36.42 -1.45
C TYR A 315 2.76 37.02 -1.08
N THR A 316 3.59 37.36 -2.05
CA THR A 316 4.88 38.04 -1.82
C THR A 316 4.61 39.49 -1.31
N GLU A 317 3.72 40.26 -1.96
CA GLU A 317 3.34 41.58 -1.51
C GLU A 317 2.69 41.57 -0.12
N MET A 318 1.82 40.60 0.15
CA MET A 318 1.20 40.39 1.45
C MET A 318 2.23 40.09 2.55
N LEU A 319 3.25 39.26 2.24
CA LEU A 319 4.33 38.92 3.16
C LEU A 319 5.20 40.15 3.47
N GLU A 320 5.55 40.97 2.48
CA GLU A 320 6.34 42.17 2.63
C GLU A 320 5.67 43.17 3.54
N GLN A 321 4.35 43.39 3.34
CA GLN A 321 3.57 44.32 4.17
C GLN A 321 3.39 43.80 5.61
N ALA A 322 3.16 42.50 5.76
CA ALA A 322 3.11 41.87 7.09
C ALA A 322 4.47 41.97 7.82
N CYS A 323 5.56 41.71 7.15
CA CYS A 323 6.90 41.82 7.71
C CYS A 323 7.25 43.24 8.12
N THR A 324 6.89 44.23 7.30
CA THR A 324 7.07 45.66 7.62
C THR A 324 6.28 46.05 8.87
N ALA A 325 4.97 45.71 8.91
CA ALA A 325 4.08 46.04 10.03
C ALA A 325 4.49 45.38 11.35
N LEU A 326 5.00 44.14 11.26
CA LEU A 326 5.37 43.32 12.42
C LEU A 326 6.87 43.40 12.77
N LYS A 327 7.63 44.22 12.06
CA LYS A 327 9.09 44.46 12.23
C LYS A 327 9.91 43.18 12.10
N ILE A 328 9.66 42.39 11.03
CA ILE A 328 10.38 41.19 10.69
C ILE A 328 11.32 41.47 9.51
N PRO A 329 12.65 41.24 9.62
CA PRO A 329 13.58 41.51 8.54
C PRO A 329 13.40 40.49 7.39
N MET A 330 13.23 40.97 6.16
CA MET A 330 13.05 40.16 4.94
C MET A 330 14.37 39.60 4.39
N ASP A 331 15.47 40.24 4.68
CA ASP A 331 16.81 39.95 4.14
C ASP A 331 17.62 38.93 4.94
N LYS A 332 17.18 38.64 6.18
CA LYS A 332 17.86 37.64 7.02
C LYS A 332 17.48 36.19 6.65
N PRO A 333 18.47 35.25 6.64
CA PRO A 333 18.20 33.84 6.53
C PRO A 333 17.15 33.36 7.52
N PHE A 334 16.21 32.49 7.09
CA PHE A 334 15.09 32.04 7.90
C PHE A 334 15.53 31.41 9.24
N ASN A 335 16.64 30.63 9.23
CA ASN A 335 17.23 30.02 10.43
C ASN A 335 17.84 31.03 11.41
N LYS A 336 18.10 32.26 10.99
CA LYS A 336 18.64 33.34 11.83
C LYS A 336 17.56 34.29 12.37
N LEU A 337 16.31 34.11 11.96
CA LEU A 337 15.16 34.80 12.56
C LEU A 337 14.93 34.28 13.97
N THR A 338 14.41 35.15 14.86
CA THR A 338 14.02 34.75 16.22
C THR A 338 12.88 33.73 16.18
N LYS A 339 12.73 32.91 17.21
CA LYS A 339 11.62 31.94 17.32
C LYS A 339 10.27 32.61 17.12
N ARG A 340 10.03 33.75 17.81
CA ARG A 340 8.78 34.53 17.69
C ARG A 340 8.54 35.01 16.24
N GLN A 341 9.57 35.47 15.53
CA GLN A 341 9.44 35.93 14.15
C GLN A 341 9.08 34.76 13.21
N ARG A 342 9.71 33.60 13.40
CA ARG A 342 9.38 32.37 12.63
C ARG A 342 7.96 31.90 12.92
N ASP A 343 7.55 31.90 14.19
CA ASP A 343 6.20 31.50 14.57
C ASP A 343 5.15 32.41 13.94
N ILE A 344 5.38 33.71 13.87
CA ILE A 344 4.49 34.65 13.18
C ILE A 344 4.41 34.34 11.69
N ILE A 345 5.52 34.09 11.01
CA ILE A 345 5.55 33.77 9.58
C ILE A 345 4.80 32.47 9.30
N LEU A 346 5.03 31.46 10.13
CA LEU A 346 4.46 30.13 9.96
C LEU A 346 2.96 30.08 10.35
N HIS A 347 2.64 30.56 11.53
CA HIS A 347 1.31 30.38 12.16
C HIS A 347 0.45 31.64 12.20
N GLY A 348 1.02 32.78 11.80
CA GLY A 348 0.29 34.05 11.75
C GLY A 348 0.39 34.90 13.02
N SER A 349 -0.35 36.02 13.03
CA SER A 349 -0.38 36.98 14.12
C SER A 349 -1.83 37.37 14.40
N THR A 350 -2.16 37.60 15.68
CA THR A 350 -3.47 38.16 16.10
C THR A 350 -3.58 39.66 15.89
N LYS A 351 -2.45 40.34 15.64
CA LYS A 351 -2.45 41.79 15.39
C LYS A 351 -2.96 42.06 13.98
N PRO A 352 -3.96 43.01 13.82
CA PRO A 352 -4.42 43.40 12.51
C PRO A 352 -3.31 44.12 11.74
N VAL A 353 -3.17 43.79 10.47
CA VAL A 353 -2.26 44.41 9.51
C VAL A 353 -3.09 44.97 8.36
N LYS A 354 -2.77 46.17 7.91
CA LYS A 354 -3.36 46.74 6.69
C LYS A 354 -2.63 46.18 5.47
N PHE A 355 -3.38 45.52 4.58
CA PHE A 355 -2.90 44.99 3.33
C PHE A 355 -3.44 45.78 2.15
N HIS A 356 -2.55 46.19 1.27
CA HIS A 356 -2.83 46.81 -0.01
C HIS A 356 -2.21 45.95 -1.10
N VAL A 357 -2.97 44.97 -1.62
CA VAL A 357 -2.44 43.93 -2.49
C VAL A 357 -3.10 43.99 -3.87
N THR A 358 -2.27 43.88 -4.91
CA THR A 358 -2.72 43.82 -6.29
C THR A 358 -2.99 42.40 -6.71
N GLY A 359 -4.27 42.08 -6.95
CA GLY A 359 -4.69 40.75 -7.44
C GLY A 359 -5.13 40.77 -8.90
N ASP A 360 -5.42 39.62 -9.47
CA ASP A 360 -5.89 39.45 -10.87
C ASP A 360 -7.19 40.23 -11.18
N PHE A 361 -7.96 40.64 -10.15
CA PHE A 361 -9.22 41.36 -10.26
C PHE A 361 -9.19 42.82 -9.76
N GLY A 362 -7.97 43.36 -9.51
CA GLY A 362 -7.76 44.72 -9.05
C GLY A 362 -7.07 44.81 -7.69
N VAL A 363 -7.02 46.07 -7.16
CA VAL A 363 -6.40 46.37 -5.86
C VAL A 363 -7.39 46.06 -4.75
N ASN A 364 -6.94 45.39 -3.70
CA ASN A 364 -7.75 44.99 -2.54
C ASN A 364 -7.13 45.57 -1.25
N ASP A 365 -7.88 46.47 -0.60
CA ASP A 365 -7.54 47.06 0.68
C ASP A 365 -8.27 46.32 1.80
N THR A 366 -7.50 45.63 2.66
CA THR A 366 -8.07 44.89 3.81
C THR A 366 -7.28 45.13 5.09
N VAL A 367 -7.99 45.12 6.22
CA VAL A 367 -7.38 45.14 7.54
C VAL A 367 -7.75 43.85 8.24
N GLN A 368 -6.78 42.96 8.36
CA GLN A 368 -6.99 41.64 8.94
C GLN A 368 -5.71 41.13 9.61
N PRO A 369 -5.80 40.17 10.53
CA PRO A 369 -4.62 39.47 11.05
C PRO A 369 -3.86 38.74 9.95
N PHE A 370 -2.54 38.71 10.05
CA PHE A 370 -1.73 37.92 9.15
C PHE A 370 -1.96 36.44 9.41
N GLU A 371 -2.46 35.70 8.42
CA GLU A 371 -2.88 34.29 8.53
C GLU A 371 -1.73 33.32 8.80
N GLY A 372 -0.50 33.63 8.31
CA GLY A 372 0.63 32.72 8.31
C GLY A 372 0.57 31.69 7.16
N VAL A 373 1.77 31.21 6.77
CA VAL A 373 1.87 30.35 5.58
C VAL A 373 1.29 28.95 5.80
N MET A 374 1.39 28.40 7.02
CA MET A 374 0.87 27.06 7.34
C MET A 374 -0.66 27.03 7.25
N ALA A 375 -1.34 27.98 7.90
CA ALA A 375 -2.80 28.09 7.85
C ALA A 375 -3.31 28.37 6.42
N ASN A 376 -2.59 29.19 5.66
CA ASN A 376 -2.90 29.47 4.27
C ASN A 376 -2.85 28.22 3.38
N VAL A 377 -1.79 27.42 3.49
CA VAL A 377 -1.64 26.16 2.76
C VAL A 377 -2.76 25.19 3.15
N GLU A 378 -3.03 25.04 4.45
CA GLU A 378 -4.09 24.14 4.96
C GLU A 378 -5.47 24.56 4.45
N ARG A 379 -5.81 25.83 4.50
CA ARG A 379 -7.07 26.37 3.99
C ARG A 379 -7.23 26.14 2.49
N ARG A 380 -6.17 26.41 1.71
CA ARG A 380 -6.17 26.20 0.24
C ARG A 380 -6.23 24.72 -0.14
N TYR A 381 -5.76 23.84 0.71
CA TYR A 381 -5.91 22.39 0.53
C TYR A 381 -7.32 21.91 0.86
N LYS A 382 -7.88 22.37 2.01
CA LYS A 382 -9.23 21.95 2.46
C LYS A 382 -10.37 22.55 1.62
N ARG A 383 -10.19 23.76 1.12
CA ARG A 383 -11.16 24.50 0.29
C ARG A 383 -10.51 24.97 -1.02
N PRO A 384 -10.16 24.04 -1.92
CA PRO A 384 -9.46 24.40 -3.14
C PRO A 384 -10.40 25.01 -4.17
N MET A 385 -9.94 26.05 -4.89
CA MET A 385 -10.66 26.63 -6.02
C MET A 385 -10.66 25.69 -7.24
N SER A 386 -9.72 24.75 -7.33
CA SER A 386 -9.60 23.76 -8.39
C SER A 386 -8.86 22.50 -7.92
N LYS A 387 -9.03 21.38 -8.65
CA LYS A 387 -8.26 20.15 -8.42
C LYS A 387 -6.76 20.40 -8.50
N PHE A 388 -6.32 21.21 -9.46
CA PHE A 388 -4.91 21.60 -9.61
C PHE A 388 -4.38 22.29 -8.35
N MET A 389 -5.13 23.24 -7.77
CA MET A 389 -4.74 23.92 -6.54
C MET A 389 -4.60 22.95 -5.37
N ARG A 390 -5.52 21.99 -5.24
CA ARG A 390 -5.43 20.94 -4.23
C ARG A 390 -4.18 20.10 -4.39
N ASP A 391 -3.84 19.70 -5.61
CA ASP A 391 -2.66 18.90 -5.91
C ASP A 391 -1.37 19.69 -5.63
N VAL A 392 -1.34 20.99 -5.93
CA VAL A 392 -0.19 21.87 -5.62
C VAL A 392 -0.01 22.04 -4.11
N MET A 393 -1.09 22.30 -3.36
CA MET A 393 -1.01 22.44 -1.91
C MET A 393 -0.70 21.12 -1.21
N GLY A 394 -1.17 19.99 -1.77
CA GLY A 394 -0.88 18.66 -1.29
C GLY A 394 0.62 18.34 -1.22
N LYS A 395 1.45 18.99 -2.04
CA LYS A 395 2.91 18.84 -2.00
C LYS A 395 3.56 19.33 -0.69
N TYR A 396 2.88 20.18 0.05
CA TYR A 396 3.34 20.73 1.33
C TYR A 396 2.70 20.03 2.54
N MET A 397 1.86 19.02 2.28
CA MET A 397 1.20 18.22 3.30
C MET A 397 1.98 16.93 3.57
N THR A 398 2.00 16.54 4.84
CA THR A 398 2.60 15.26 5.26
C THR A 398 1.65 14.55 6.22
N GLU A 399 1.73 13.23 6.27
CA GLU A 399 0.98 12.44 7.23
C GLU A 399 1.73 12.46 8.57
N LEU A 400 1.10 13.05 9.59
CA LEU A 400 1.59 13.07 10.96
C LEU A 400 0.77 12.10 11.82
N THR A 401 1.45 11.40 12.72
CA THR A 401 0.78 10.57 13.71
C THR A 401 -0.22 11.39 14.52
N CYS A 402 -1.43 10.90 14.69
CA CYS A 402 -2.47 11.58 15.47
C CYS A 402 -2.00 11.82 16.91
N SER A 403 -2.07 13.06 17.37
CA SER A 403 -1.63 13.45 18.72
C SER A 403 -2.50 12.89 19.83
N THR A 404 -3.75 12.51 19.54
CA THR A 404 -4.71 12.01 20.53
C THR A 404 -4.57 10.50 20.74
N CYS A 405 -4.56 9.71 19.66
CA CYS A 405 -4.45 8.26 19.78
C CYS A 405 -3.03 7.72 19.54
N HIS A 406 -2.05 8.58 19.26
CA HIS A 406 -0.65 8.22 19.01
C HIS A 406 -0.48 7.07 18.01
N GLY A 407 -1.31 7.07 16.94
CA GLY A 407 -1.30 6.03 15.92
C GLY A 407 -2.19 4.82 16.20
N LYS A 408 -2.70 4.64 17.41
CA LYS A 408 -3.50 3.47 17.83
C LYS A 408 -4.90 3.38 17.18
N ARG A 409 -5.36 4.42 16.46
CA ARG A 409 -6.63 4.49 15.70
C ARG A 409 -7.92 4.43 16.54
N LEU A 410 -7.86 3.97 17.79
CA LEU A 410 -8.99 3.74 18.67
C LEU A 410 -9.14 4.86 19.70
N ASN A 411 -10.32 4.98 20.27
CA ASN A 411 -10.59 5.90 21.36
C ASN A 411 -10.07 5.36 22.71
N GLU A 412 -10.01 6.22 23.71
CA GLU A 412 -9.48 5.91 25.05
C GLU A 412 -10.25 4.77 25.73
N LYS A 413 -11.57 4.65 25.50
CA LYS A 413 -12.41 3.61 26.11
C LYS A 413 -12.02 2.21 25.61
N ALA A 414 -11.78 2.08 24.29
CA ALA A 414 -11.33 0.83 23.70
C ALA A 414 -9.91 0.46 24.18
N LEU A 415 -9.03 1.46 24.29
CA LEU A 415 -7.64 1.27 24.73
C LEU A 415 -7.52 0.97 26.23
N ALA A 416 -8.54 1.32 27.03
CA ALA A 416 -8.60 1.00 28.44
C ALA A 416 -8.80 -0.51 28.73
N VAL A 417 -9.29 -1.28 27.74
CA VAL A 417 -9.56 -2.72 27.90
C VAL A 417 -8.31 -3.52 27.56
N LYS A 418 -7.86 -4.36 28.48
CA LYS A 418 -6.63 -5.13 28.34
C LYS A 418 -6.90 -6.64 28.37
N VAL A 419 -6.18 -7.39 27.53
CA VAL A 419 -6.06 -8.85 27.60
C VAL A 419 -4.59 -9.15 27.86
N MET A 420 -4.27 -9.87 28.93
CA MET A 420 -2.88 -10.11 29.37
C MET A 420 -2.02 -8.82 29.40
N GLY A 421 -2.60 -7.73 29.91
CA GLY A 421 -1.91 -6.45 30.07
C GLY A 421 -1.76 -5.60 28.81
N LYS A 422 -2.15 -6.10 27.64
CA LYS A 422 -2.10 -5.36 26.36
C LYS A 422 -3.49 -4.92 25.89
N ASP A 423 -3.59 -3.69 25.37
CA ASP A 423 -4.77 -3.31 24.61
C ASP A 423 -4.72 -3.91 23.17
N ILE A 424 -5.83 -3.87 22.47
CA ILE A 424 -5.95 -4.46 21.13
C ILE A 424 -5.00 -3.81 20.12
N ALA A 425 -4.69 -2.53 20.24
CA ALA A 425 -3.74 -1.84 19.37
C ALA A 425 -2.32 -2.30 19.65
N GLU A 426 -1.91 -2.40 20.94
CA GLU A 426 -0.60 -2.93 21.34
C GLU A 426 -0.40 -4.39 20.89
N ALA A 427 -1.45 -5.21 20.96
CA ALA A 427 -1.40 -6.57 20.45
C ALA A 427 -1.29 -6.60 18.90
N SER A 428 -1.96 -5.66 18.22
CA SER A 428 -1.88 -5.54 16.76
C SER A 428 -0.54 -4.95 16.26
N GLU A 429 0.20 -4.26 17.11
CA GLU A 429 1.55 -3.74 16.81
C GLU A 429 2.65 -4.81 16.93
N LEU A 430 2.35 -5.94 17.54
CA LEU A 430 3.29 -7.07 17.56
C LEU A 430 3.53 -7.58 16.13
N SER A 431 4.77 -7.97 15.83
CA SER A 431 5.07 -8.75 14.63
C SER A 431 4.39 -10.11 14.71
N ILE A 432 4.09 -10.71 13.56
CA ILE A 432 3.34 -11.97 13.48
C ILE A 432 3.98 -13.07 14.33
N ASP A 433 5.33 -13.18 14.32
CA ASP A 433 6.06 -14.13 15.17
C ASP A 433 5.79 -13.86 16.67
N LYS A 434 5.92 -12.60 17.12
CA LYS A 434 5.65 -12.22 18.51
C LYS A 434 4.17 -12.35 18.88
N ALA A 435 3.27 -12.11 17.93
CA ALA A 435 1.83 -12.29 18.13
C ALA A 435 1.50 -13.78 18.32
N LEU A 436 2.12 -14.69 17.54
CA LEU A 436 2.00 -16.13 17.74
C LEU A 436 2.42 -16.54 19.14
N ASP A 437 3.57 -16.08 19.60
CA ASP A 437 4.07 -16.38 20.95
C ASP A 437 3.12 -15.82 22.01
N PHE A 438 2.65 -14.56 21.84
CA PHE A 438 1.71 -13.93 22.77
C PHE A 438 0.39 -14.69 22.90
N PHE A 439 -0.19 -15.14 21.77
CA PHE A 439 -1.46 -15.88 21.78
C PHE A 439 -1.30 -17.38 22.12
N LYS A 440 -0.07 -17.93 22.13
CA LYS A 440 0.18 -19.32 22.50
C LYS A 440 0.02 -19.55 24.01
N ASP A 441 0.54 -18.64 24.84
CA ASP A 441 0.62 -18.77 26.29
C ASP A 441 -0.37 -17.86 27.03
N VAL A 442 -1.62 -17.77 26.51
CA VAL A 442 -2.65 -16.94 27.13
C VAL A 442 -3.09 -17.56 28.47
N LYS A 443 -2.77 -16.85 29.57
CA LYS A 443 -3.19 -17.24 30.93
C LYS A 443 -4.54 -16.59 31.25
N LEU A 444 -5.60 -17.37 31.24
CA LEU A 444 -6.96 -16.99 31.55
C LEU A 444 -7.52 -17.91 32.64
N SER A 445 -8.60 -17.47 33.31
CA SER A 445 -9.39 -18.34 34.19
C SER A 445 -10.04 -19.49 33.41
N GLU A 446 -10.50 -20.53 34.07
CA GLU A 446 -11.16 -21.67 33.41
C GLU A 446 -12.37 -21.23 32.58
N GLN A 447 -13.20 -20.33 33.11
CA GLN A 447 -14.36 -19.80 32.42
C GLN A 447 -13.98 -18.98 31.19
N GLU A 448 -13.00 -18.10 31.30
CA GLU A 448 -12.49 -17.29 30.19
C GLU A 448 -11.84 -18.17 29.11
N THR A 449 -11.13 -19.23 29.53
CA THR A 449 -10.51 -20.19 28.63
C THR A 449 -11.52 -20.90 27.76
N MET A 450 -12.66 -21.31 28.33
CA MET A 450 -13.76 -21.91 27.53
C MET A 450 -14.29 -20.95 26.47
N ILE A 451 -14.40 -19.66 26.78
CA ILE A 451 -14.87 -18.63 25.83
C ILE A 451 -13.79 -18.30 24.79
N ALA A 452 -12.54 -18.19 25.21
CA ALA A 452 -11.44 -17.73 24.36
C ALA A 452 -10.91 -18.81 23.42
N ASN A 453 -10.91 -20.09 23.81
CA ASN A 453 -10.30 -21.17 23.03
C ASN A 453 -10.73 -21.25 21.56
N PRO A 454 -12.02 -21.20 21.20
CA PRO A 454 -12.42 -21.22 19.80
C PRO A 454 -11.85 -20.01 19.02
N ILE A 455 -11.84 -18.83 19.65
CA ILE A 455 -11.35 -17.60 19.05
C ILE A 455 -9.82 -17.65 18.88
N LEU A 456 -9.11 -18.06 19.93
CA LEU A 456 -7.65 -18.18 19.92
C LEU A 456 -7.15 -19.22 18.91
N LYS A 457 -7.91 -20.29 18.68
CA LYS A 457 -7.59 -21.29 17.65
C LYS A 457 -7.55 -20.61 16.28
N GLU A 458 -8.61 -19.89 15.93
CA GLU A 458 -8.69 -19.18 14.64
C GLU A 458 -7.60 -18.12 14.47
N VAL A 459 -7.29 -17.37 15.55
CA VAL A 459 -6.20 -16.37 15.53
C VAL A 459 -4.85 -17.05 15.31
N ARG A 460 -4.56 -18.14 16.03
CA ARG A 460 -3.30 -18.88 15.91
C ARG A 460 -3.14 -19.51 14.54
N ASP A 461 -4.19 -20.14 14.00
CA ASP A 461 -4.16 -20.77 12.69
C ASP A 461 -3.84 -19.73 11.61
N ARG A 462 -4.55 -18.59 11.59
CA ARG A 462 -4.30 -17.50 10.63
C ARG A 462 -2.90 -16.87 10.76
N LEU A 463 -2.43 -16.64 11.98
CA LEU A 463 -1.08 -16.15 12.22
C LEU A 463 -0.02 -17.15 11.75
N SER A 464 -0.23 -18.45 12.00
CA SER A 464 0.68 -19.52 11.55
C SER A 464 0.76 -19.61 10.02
N PHE A 465 -0.35 -19.35 9.31
CA PHE A 465 -0.31 -19.30 7.84
C PHE A 465 0.47 -18.07 7.33
N LEU A 466 0.33 -16.91 7.97
CA LEU A 466 1.13 -15.73 7.62
C LEU A 466 2.62 -15.95 7.87
N ASP A 467 2.98 -16.61 8.96
CA ASP A 467 4.36 -17.01 9.25
C ASP A 467 4.89 -17.99 8.20
N SER A 468 4.09 -18.99 7.82
CA SER A 468 4.47 -20.03 6.86
C SER A 468 4.79 -19.51 5.45
N VAL A 469 4.22 -18.35 5.07
CA VAL A 469 4.52 -17.69 3.79
C VAL A 469 5.60 -16.60 3.90
N GLY A 470 6.34 -16.58 5.02
CA GLY A 470 7.48 -15.66 5.23
C GLY A 470 7.06 -14.20 5.50
N LEU A 471 5.95 -13.99 6.20
CA LEU A 471 5.46 -12.67 6.61
C LEU A 471 5.59 -12.44 8.12
N ASP A 472 6.42 -13.21 8.79
CA ASP A 472 6.68 -13.19 10.24
C ASP A 472 7.01 -11.79 10.79
N TYR A 473 7.67 -10.96 9.99
CA TYR A 473 8.10 -9.62 10.34
C TYR A 473 7.01 -8.53 10.26
N LEU A 474 5.86 -8.81 9.61
CA LEU A 474 4.77 -7.84 9.50
C LEU A 474 4.01 -7.68 10.83
N THR A 475 3.41 -6.51 11.03
CA THR A 475 2.49 -6.26 12.15
C THR A 475 1.05 -6.25 11.64
N LEU A 476 0.08 -6.66 12.48
CA LEU A 476 -1.33 -6.63 12.12
C LEU A 476 -1.86 -5.21 11.92
N SER A 477 -1.26 -4.21 12.60
CA SER A 477 -1.58 -2.78 12.48
C SER A 477 -1.10 -2.14 11.18
N ARG A 478 -0.15 -2.79 10.45
CA ARG A 478 0.45 -2.23 9.23
C ARG A 478 -0.61 -1.97 8.17
N SER A 479 -0.61 -0.77 7.64
CA SER A 479 -1.57 -0.34 6.62
C SER A 479 -1.35 -1.06 5.29
N ALA A 480 -2.43 -1.56 4.68
CA ALA A 480 -2.38 -2.35 3.45
C ALA A 480 -1.82 -1.58 2.25
N ASN A 481 -1.97 -0.25 2.21
CA ASN A 481 -1.40 0.60 1.16
C ASN A 481 0.14 0.75 1.22
N THR A 482 0.77 0.29 2.30
CA THR A 482 2.24 0.31 2.47
C THR A 482 2.89 -1.01 2.11
N LEU A 483 2.10 -2.02 1.76
CA LEU A 483 2.58 -3.35 1.38
C LEU A 483 3.14 -3.34 -0.04
N SER A 484 4.20 -4.09 -0.26
CA SER A 484 4.64 -4.43 -1.61
C SER A 484 3.62 -5.35 -2.30
N GLY A 485 3.67 -5.45 -3.63
CA GLY A 485 2.80 -6.35 -4.39
C GLY A 485 2.92 -7.81 -3.91
N GLY A 486 4.14 -8.28 -3.69
CA GLY A 486 4.39 -9.64 -3.20
C GLY A 486 3.91 -9.86 -1.75
N GLU A 487 4.05 -8.87 -0.84
CA GLU A 487 3.49 -8.97 0.52
C GLU A 487 1.97 -9.09 0.48
N ALA A 488 1.30 -8.25 -0.32
CA ALA A 488 -0.16 -8.29 -0.46
C ALA A 488 -0.67 -9.62 -1.05
N GLN A 489 0.03 -10.16 -2.04
CA GLN A 489 -0.29 -11.44 -2.65
C GLN A 489 -0.13 -12.60 -1.66
N ARG A 490 0.95 -12.62 -0.87
CA ARG A 490 1.18 -13.64 0.15
C ARG A 490 0.18 -13.57 1.30
N ILE A 491 -0.28 -12.38 1.69
CA ILE A 491 -1.38 -12.23 2.66
C ILE A 491 -2.64 -12.91 2.13
N ARG A 492 -2.99 -12.71 0.86
CA ARG A 492 -4.15 -13.39 0.26
C ARG A 492 -3.94 -14.91 0.20
N LEU A 493 -2.74 -15.35 -0.18
CA LEU A 493 -2.39 -16.77 -0.20
C LEU A 493 -2.58 -17.37 1.20
N ALA A 494 -2.03 -16.76 2.24
CA ALA A 494 -2.19 -17.20 3.62
C ALA A 494 -3.67 -17.25 4.06
N THR A 495 -4.48 -16.26 3.66
CA THR A 495 -5.92 -16.23 3.95
C THR A 495 -6.65 -17.40 3.27
N GLN A 496 -6.27 -17.74 2.02
CA GLN A 496 -6.86 -18.88 1.30
C GLN A 496 -6.42 -20.23 1.87
N ILE A 497 -5.15 -20.38 2.26
CA ILE A 497 -4.66 -21.57 2.98
C ILE A 497 -5.47 -21.76 4.27
N GLY A 498 -5.71 -20.66 5.01
CA GLY A 498 -6.47 -20.67 6.25
C GLY A 498 -7.92 -21.10 6.11
N SER A 499 -8.50 -21.01 4.92
CA SER A 499 -9.87 -21.49 4.65
C SER A 499 -10.00 -23.02 4.63
N ASN A 500 -8.90 -23.78 4.59
CA ASN A 500 -8.85 -25.24 4.50
C ASN A 500 -9.77 -25.84 3.41
N LEU A 501 -9.98 -25.11 2.32
CA LEU A 501 -10.77 -25.58 1.20
C LEU A 501 -10.04 -26.74 0.49
N SER A 502 -10.76 -27.75 0.10
CA SER A 502 -10.27 -28.88 -0.69
C SER A 502 -11.05 -29.03 -2.00
N GLY A 503 -10.43 -29.62 -3.02
CA GLY A 503 -11.04 -29.81 -4.32
C GLY A 503 -11.18 -28.51 -5.13
N VAL A 504 -10.37 -27.50 -4.85
CA VAL A 504 -10.36 -26.20 -5.54
C VAL A 504 -9.13 -26.11 -6.46
N MET A 505 -9.29 -25.38 -7.56
CA MET A 505 -8.18 -25.01 -8.44
C MET A 505 -7.72 -23.60 -8.11
N TYR A 506 -6.51 -23.45 -7.58
CA TYR A 506 -5.88 -22.15 -7.35
C TYR A 506 -5.01 -21.77 -8.54
N VAL A 507 -5.18 -20.55 -9.04
CA VAL A 507 -4.34 -19.98 -10.10
C VAL A 507 -3.56 -18.80 -9.51
N LEU A 508 -2.23 -18.93 -9.50
CA LEU A 508 -1.33 -17.94 -8.89
C LEU A 508 -0.44 -17.28 -9.94
N ASP A 509 -0.23 -15.97 -9.82
CA ASP A 509 0.63 -15.18 -10.70
C ASP A 509 1.92 -14.81 -9.98
N GLU A 510 3.02 -15.47 -10.33
CA GLU A 510 4.37 -15.21 -9.83
C GLU A 510 4.45 -15.01 -8.30
N PRO A 511 4.03 -16.00 -7.48
CA PRO A 511 3.97 -15.84 -6.03
C PRO A 511 5.35 -15.69 -5.36
N SER A 512 6.45 -16.04 -6.05
CA SER A 512 7.84 -15.90 -5.58
C SER A 512 8.39 -14.46 -5.71
N ILE A 513 7.62 -13.54 -6.29
CA ILE A 513 8.05 -12.16 -6.56
C ILE A 513 8.56 -11.44 -5.31
N GLY A 514 9.72 -10.78 -5.41
CA GLY A 514 10.32 -10.00 -4.33
C GLY A 514 10.74 -10.85 -3.12
N LEU A 515 10.82 -12.17 -3.28
CA LEU A 515 11.30 -13.09 -2.24
C LEU A 515 12.80 -13.32 -2.35
N HIS A 516 13.44 -13.33 -1.19
CA HIS A 516 14.74 -13.96 -1.06
C HIS A 516 14.61 -15.49 -1.20
N GLN A 517 15.63 -16.19 -1.70
CA GLN A 517 15.56 -17.65 -1.92
C GLN A 517 15.15 -18.42 -0.66
N ARG A 518 15.63 -18.01 0.52
CA ARG A 518 15.20 -18.58 1.81
C ARG A 518 13.69 -18.50 2.05
N ASP A 519 13.09 -17.36 1.71
CA ASP A 519 11.66 -17.16 1.90
C ASP A 519 10.86 -17.90 0.81
N ASN A 520 11.44 -18.08 -0.38
CA ASN A 520 10.87 -18.88 -1.46
C ASN A 520 10.72 -20.36 -1.08
N ASP A 521 11.71 -20.95 -0.38
CA ASP A 521 11.62 -22.30 0.14
C ASP A 521 10.39 -22.50 1.05
N ARG A 522 10.09 -21.52 1.91
CA ARG A 522 8.90 -21.54 2.77
C ARG A 522 7.61 -21.45 1.95
N LEU A 523 7.60 -20.61 0.93
CA LEU A 523 6.45 -20.47 0.03
C LEU A 523 6.17 -21.80 -0.69
N ILE A 524 7.19 -22.43 -1.27
CA ILE A 524 7.06 -23.73 -1.96
C ILE A 524 6.52 -24.81 -1.02
N ALA A 525 7.02 -24.86 0.21
CA ALA A 525 6.49 -25.76 1.24
C ALA A 525 5.00 -25.53 1.51
N SER A 526 4.57 -24.26 1.56
CA SER A 526 3.16 -23.89 1.75
C SER A 526 2.28 -24.26 0.55
N LEU A 527 2.77 -24.08 -0.67
CA LEU A 527 2.09 -24.50 -1.90
C LEU A 527 1.93 -26.04 -1.94
N LYS A 528 2.98 -26.80 -1.58
CA LYS A 528 2.89 -28.26 -1.48
C LYS A 528 1.86 -28.70 -0.44
N ARG A 529 1.80 -28.03 0.70
CA ARG A 529 0.78 -28.29 1.73
C ARG A 529 -0.65 -28.07 1.20
N MET A 530 -0.88 -26.97 0.44
CA MET A 530 -2.18 -26.76 -0.22
C MET A 530 -2.52 -27.87 -1.21
N ARG A 531 -1.55 -28.31 -2.01
CA ARG A 531 -1.72 -29.45 -2.92
C ARG A 531 -2.12 -30.70 -2.15
N ASP A 532 -1.43 -31.00 -1.06
CA ASP A 532 -1.64 -32.22 -0.26
C ASP A 532 -3.02 -32.23 0.45
N LEU A 533 -3.70 -31.09 0.54
CA LEU A 533 -5.11 -30.98 0.94
C LEU A 533 -6.09 -31.37 -0.19
N GLY A 534 -5.61 -31.85 -1.34
CA GLY A 534 -6.45 -32.24 -2.49
C GLY A 534 -6.84 -31.08 -3.40
N ASN A 535 -5.98 -30.06 -3.52
CA ASN A 535 -6.17 -28.93 -4.42
C ASN A 535 -5.27 -29.01 -5.64
N SER A 536 -5.76 -28.51 -6.78
CA SER A 536 -4.96 -28.32 -7.98
C SER A 536 -4.36 -26.91 -7.98
N LEU A 537 -3.04 -26.80 -8.09
CA LEU A 537 -2.33 -25.52 -8.11
C LEU A 537 -1.77 -25.26 -9.51
N ILE A 538 -2.20 -24.19 -10.14
CA ILE A 538 -1.67 -23.68 -11.43
C ILE A 538 -0.88 -22.41 -11.10
N VAL A 539 0.42 -22.45 -11.28
CA VAL A 539 1.31 -21.34 -10.93
C VAL A 539 2.02 -20.83 -12.17
N VAL A 540 1.87 -19.56 -12.50
CA VAL A 540 2.71 -18.90 -13.49
C VAL A 540 4.00 -18.50 -12.80
N GLU A 541 5.16 -19.04 -13.22
CA GLU A 541 6.42 -18.82 -12.53
C GLU A 541 7.64 -18.83 -13.44
N HIS A 542 8.71 -18.17 -12.94
CA HIS A 542 10.00 -18.07 -13.60
C HIS A 542 11.17 -18.46 -12.69
N ASP A 543 10.90 -18.70 -11.41
CA ASP A 543 11.91 -19.09 -10.44
C ASP A 543 12.34 -20.54 -10.65
N ASP A 544 13.65 -20.75 -10.76
CA ASP A 544 14.25 -22.07 -11.06
C ASP A 544 13.93 -23.11 -9.98
N GLU A 545 13.94 -22.73 -8.69
CA GLU A 545 13.69 -23.66 -7.60
C GLU A 545 12.22 -24.08 -7.56
N THR A 546 11.29 -23.14 -7.78
CA THR A 546 9.87 -23.44 -7.88
C THR A 546 9.59 -24.40 -9.06
N MET A 547 10.21 -24.16 -10.21
CA MET A 547 10.10 -25.05 -11.38
C MET A 547 10.64 -26.45 -11.10
N ARG A 548 11.79 -26.57 -10.45
CA ARG A 548 12.40 -27.88 -10.09
C ARG A 548 11.57 -28.67 -9.09
N GLN A 549 10.89 -27.99 -8.21
CA GLN A 549 10.07 -28.58 -7.15
C GLN A 549 8.60 -28.80 -7.55
N ALA A 550 8.20 -28.40 -8.75
CA ALA A 550 6.87 -28.67 -9.30
C ALA A 550 6.65 -30.15 -9.60
N ASP A 551 5.40 -30.60 -9.55
CA ASP A 551 5.02 -31.95 -9.99
C ASP A 551 4.94 -32.02 -11.52
N TYR A 552 4.56 -30.92 -12.17
CA TYR A 552 4.37 -30.84 -13.60
C TYR A 552 4.71 -29.44 -14.13
N LEU A 553 5.39 -29.37 -15.27
CA LEU A 553 5.74 -28.15 -15.98
C LEU A 553 5.03 -28.06 -17.33
N VAL A 554 4.66 -26.84 -17.71
CA VAL A 554 4.19 -26.47 -19.06
C VAL A 554 5.02 -25.29 -19.52
N ASP A 555 5.89 -25.51 -20.51
CA ASP A 555 6.74 -24.45 -21.09
C ASP A 555 6.09 -23.85 -22.33
N MET A 556 5.85 -22.54 -22.32
CA MET A 556 5.18 -21.78 -23.36
C MET A 556 6.18 -21.01 -24.21
N GLY A 557 6.02 -21.11 -25.55
CA GLY A 557 6.95 -20.47 -26.48
C GLY A 557 6.48 -20.51 -27.93
N PRO A 558 7.42 -20.57 -28.90
CA PRO A 558 8.88 -20.40 -28.73
C PRO A 558 9.35 -18.96 -28.54
N GLY A 559 8.48 -17.98 -28.76
CA GLY A 559 8.79 -16.56 -28.65
C GLY A 559 7.73 -15.79 -27.89
N ALA A 560 7.69 -14.47 -28.07
CA ALA A 560 6.75 -13.57 -27.44
C ALA A 560 5.71 -13.05 -28.45
N GLY A 561 4.51 -12.67 -27.97
CA GLY A 561 3.45 -12.09 -28.79
C GLY A 561 3.01 -13.03 -29.91
N VAL A 562 3.01 -12.55 -31.15
CA VAL A 562 2.60 -13.33 -32.35
C VAL A 562 3.45 -14.60 -32.57
N TYR A 563 4.70 -14.58 -32.09
CA TYR A 563 5.63 -15.71 -32.21
C TYR A 563 5.53 -16.69 -31.02
N GLY A 564 4.73 -16.38 -30.00
CA GLY A 564 4.45 -17.25 -28.87
C GLY A 564 3.19 -18.10 -29.06
N GLY A 565 2.56 -18.47 -27.96
CA GLY A 565 1.25 -19.10 -27.91
C GLY A 565 1.24 -20.61 -28.22
N LYS A 566 2.38 -21.30 -28.11
CA LYS A 566 2.47 -22.76 -28.25
C LYS A 566 3.02 -23.40 -27.00
N VAL A 567 2.64 -24.64 -26.73
CA VAL A 567 3.29 -25.49 -25.75
C VAL A 567 4.54 -26.10 -26.36
N MET A 568 5.72 -25.78 -25.83
CA MET A 568 7.02 -26.27 -26.28
C MET A 568 7.40 -27.58 -25.62
N ALA A 569 7.09 -27.70 -24.33
CA ALA A 569 7.31 -28.90 -23.56
C ALA A 569 6.27 -29.00 -22.43
N GLN A 570 5.94 -30.24 -22.05
CA GLN A 570 5.10 -30.53 -20.89
C GLN A 570 5.54 -31.82 -20.24
N GLY A 571 5.40 -31.94 -18.94
CA GLY A 571 5.78 -33.16 -18.21
C GLY A 571 6.39 -32.83 -16.86
N THR A 572 7.08 -33.80 -16.26
CA THR A 572 7.88 -33.58 -15.05
C THR A 572 9.05 -32.61 -15.35
N PRO A 573 9.61 -31.91 -14.35
CA PRO A 573 10.78 -31.05 -14.56
C PRO A 573 11.93 -31.73 -15.32
N LYS A 574 12.20 -33.00 -15.02
CA LYS A 574 13.24 -33.80 -15.70
C LYS A 574 12.94 -34.06 -17.18
N GLU A 575 11.67 -34.27 -17.52
CA GLU A 575 11.28 -34.47 -18.93
C GLU A 575 11.44 -33.16 -19.72
N VAL A 576 11.09 -32.02 -19.10
CA VAL A 576 11.25 -30.70 -19.72
C VAL A 576 12.74 -30.34 -19.88
N GLU A 577 13.61 -30.67 -18.90
CA GLU A 577 15.06 -30.48 -18.98
C GLU A 577 15.71 -31.26 -20.16
N GLN A 578 15.15 -32.41 -20.52
CA GLN A 578 15.63 -33.23 -21.64
C GLN A 578 15.15 -32.77 -23.01
N ASN A 579 14.09 -31.97 -23.07
CA ASN A 579 13.52 -31.51 -24.33
C ASN A 579 14.39 -30.39 -24.96
N PRO A 580 14.99 -30.64 -26.15
CA PRO A 580 15.87 -29.66 -26.78
C PRO A 580 15.15 -28.41 -27.28
N ASP A 581 13.86 -28.50 -27.53
CA ASP A 581 13.04 -27.37 -28.03
C ASP A 581 12.58 -26.44 -26.89
N SER A 582 12.67 -26.89 -25.65
CA SER A 582 12.34 -26.10 -24.47
C SER A 582 13.48 -25.16 -24.10
N LEU A 583 13.24 -23.85 -24.22
CA LEU A 583 14.21 -22.84 -23.75
C LEU A 583 14.39 -22.92 -22.24
N THR A 584 13.30 -23.05 -21.50
CA THR A 584 13.30 -23.26 -20.06
C THR A 584 14.10 -24.51 -19.67
N GLY A 585 13.89 -25.64 -20.39
CA GLY A 585 14.63 -26.89 -20.17
C GLY A 585 16.13 -26.73 -20.41
N GLN A 586 16.53 -25.92 -21.40
CA GLN A 586 17.96 -25.62 -21.65
C GLN A 586 18.61 -24.82 -20.49
N TYR A 587 17.86 -23.92 -19.83
CA TYR A 587 18.35 -23.20 -18.65
C TYR A 587 18.35 -24.09 -17.40
N LEU A 588 17.30 -24.86 -17.16
CA LEU A 588 17.21 -25.80 -16.02
C LEU A 588 18.31 -26.89 -16.09
N SER A 589 18.60 -27.38 -17.28
CA SER A 589 19.69 -28.39 -17.47
C SER A 589 21.11 -27.79 -17.44
N GLY A 590 21.25 -26.44 -17.41
CA GLY A 590 22.53 -25.74 -17.46
C GLY A 590 23.18 -25.69 -18.84
N LYS A 591 22.52 -26.18 -19.92
CA LYS A 591 22.98 -26.01 -21.31
C LYS A 591 23.08 -24.54 -21.71
N LYS A 592 22.13 -23.74 -21.23
CA LYS A 592 22.18 -22.26 -21.27
C LYS A 592 22.30 -21.71 -19.85
N PHE A 593 23.00 -20.60 -19.71
CA PHE A 593 23.17 -19.93 -18.43
C PHE A 593 23.46 -18.44 -18.63
N VAL A 594 23.32 -17.65 -17.60
CA VAL A 594 23.74 -16.24 -17.57
C VAL A 594 25.23 -16.21 -17.16
N PRO A 595 26.15 -15.70 -18.00
CA PRO A 595 27.58 -15.74 -17.71
C PRO A 595 27.94 -14.82 -16.54
N VAL A 596 29.01 -15.15 -15.82
CA VAL A 596 29.57 -14.36 -14.73
C VAL A 596 30.70 -13.49 -15.25
N PRO A 597 30.77 -12.17 -14.94
CA PRO A 597 31.92 -11.34 -15.27
C PRO A 597 33.18 -11.87 -14.58
N LEU A 598 34.21 -12.24 -15.39
CA LEU A 598 35.48 -12.75 -14.86
C LEU A 598 36.34 -11.66 -14.22
N LYS A 599 36.09 -10.39 -14.52
CA LYS A 599 36.73 -9.22 -13.90
C LYS A 599 35.65 -8.24 -13.47
N ARG A 600 35.72 -7.80 -12.20
CA ARG A 600 34.81 -6.78 -11.67
C ARG A 600 35.38 -5.39 -11.98
N ARG A 601 34.50 -4.41 -12.27
CA ARG A 601 34.88 -3.02 -12.49
C ARG A 601 35.42 -2.39 -11.21
N LYS A 602 36.51 -1.62 -11.32
CA LYS A 602 37.05 -0.90 -10.16
C LYS A 602 36.23 0.34 -9.79
N GLY A 603 35.41 0.85 -10.73
CA GLY A 603 34.70 2.12 -10.59
C GLY A 603 35.61 3.30 -10.80
N ASN A 604 35.10 4.51 -10.54
CA ASN A 604 35.83 5.77 -10.72
C ASN A 604 36.54 6.28 -9.45
N GLY A 605 36.61 5.48 -8.38
CA GLY A 605 37.18 5.82 -7.08
C GLY A 605 36.34 6.76 -6.21
N LYS A 606 35.21 7.26 -6.70
CA LYS A 606 34.30 8.13 -5.96
C LYS A 606 33.14 7.30 -5.37
N LYS A 607 32.55 7.82 -4.31
CA LYS A 607 31.40 7.14 -3.64
C LYS A 607 30.39 8.15 -3.10
N ILE A 608 29.16 7.71 -2.93
CA ILE A 608 28.16 8.36 -2.12
C ILE A 608 28.13 7.64 -0.78
N THR A 609 28.21 8.37 0.32
CA THR A 609 28.16 7.83 1.67
C THR A 609 26.94 8.37 2.40
N ILE A 610 26.08 7.47 2.90
CA ILE A 610 25.02 7.79 3.87
C ILE A 610 25.54 7.39 5.23
N THR A 611 25.38 8.29 6.21
CA THR A 611 25.74 8.03 7.60
C THR A 611 24.50 8.16 8.48
N GLY A 612 24.35 7.21 9.43
CA GLY A 612 23.31 7.25 10.44
C GLY A 612 21.89 7.06 9.91
N ALA A 613 21.69 6.16 8.97
CA ALA A 613 20.36 5.81 8.48
C ALA A 613 19.56 5.09 9.58
N GLN A 614 18.39 5.64 9.96
CA GLN A 614 17.59 5.20 11.12
C GLN A 614 16.09 5.10 10.83
N GLU A 615 15.66 5.22 9.58
CA GLU A 615 14.23 5.15 9.24
C GLU A 615 13.72 3.73 9.38
N ASN A 616 12.49 3.56 9.85
CA ASN A 616 11.83 2.28 10.10
C ASN A 616 12.71 1.33 10.94
N ASN A 617 13.05 0.15 10.40
CA ASN A 617 13.84 -0.86 11.09
C ASN A 617 15.37 -0.65 10.97
N LEU A 618 15.86 0.35 10.25
CA LEU A 618 17.30 0.57 10.10
C LEU A 618 17.97 0.99 11.39
N LYS A 619 19.07 0.30 11.75
CA LYS A 619 19.77 0.44 13.04
C LYS A 619 20.98 1.36 12.95
N ASN A 620 20.78 2.65 12.60
CA ASN A 620 21.84 3.68 12.55
C ASN A 620 23.04 3.25 11.67
N ILE A 621 22.73 2.72 10.49
CA ILE A 621 23.74 2.14 9.59
C ILE A 621 24.47 3.21 8.76
N ASN A 622 25.71 2.89 8.41
CA ASN A 622 26.52 3.67 7.48
C ASN A 622 26.75 2.85 6.21
N VAL A 623 26.50 3.45 5.04
CA VAL A 623 26.56 2.72 3.77
C VAL A 623 27.29 3.54 2.71
N ASP A 624 28.21 2.88 2.01
CA ASP A 624 28.94 3.41 0.87
C ASP A 624 28.41 2.84 -0.45
N PHE A 625 28.14 3.73 -1.40
CA PHE A 625 27.75 3.40 -2.76
C PHE A 625 28.84 3.84 -3.73
N PRO A 626 29.74 2.93 -4.17
CA PRO A 626 30.82 3.26 -5.09
C PRO A 626 30.28 3.63 -6.48
N LEU A 627 30.80 4.75 -7.06
CA LEU A 627 30.32 5.25 -8.34
C LEU A 627 31.01 4.58 -9.54
N GLY A 628 30.33 4.55 -10.70
CA GLY A 628 30.80 3.88 -11.92
C GLY A 628 30.79 2.36 -11.79
N LYS A 629 29.86 1.81 -11.01
CA LYS A 629 29.69 0.37 -10.79
C LYS A 629 28.26 -0.08 -10.95
N PHE A 630 28.09 -1.36 -11.17
CA PHE A 630 26.83 -2.09 -11.06
C PHE A 630 26.66 -2.55 -9.61
N ILE A 631 25.77 -1.88 -8.86
CA ILE A 631 25.55 -2.10 -7.44
C ILE A 631 24.24 -2.86 -7.24
N VAL A 632 24.26 -3.92 -6.46
CA VAL A 632 23.05 -4.64 -6.06
C VAL A 632 22.88 -4.51 -4.54
N VAL A 633 21.65 -4.20 -4.12
CA VAL A 633 21.22 -4.23 -2.72
C VAL A 633 20.31 -5.45 -2.53
N SER A 634 20.80 -6.42 -1.75
CA SER A 634 20.10 -7.68 -1.48
C SER A 634 19.80 -7.86 0.01
N GLY A 635 19.24 -9.01 0.37
CA GLY A 635 18.90 -9.41 1.73
C GLY A 635 17.50 -9.97 1.84
N VAL A 636 17.19 -10.58 2.97
CA VAL A 636 15.88 -11.22 3.21
C VAL A 636 14.72 -10.24 3.13
N SER A 637 13.49 -10.73 2.97
CA SER A 637 12.28 -9.92 2.95
C SER A 637 12.16 -9.14 4.27
N GLY A 638 11.78 -7.84 4.18
CA GLY A 638 11.67 -6.97 5.36
C GLY A 638 12.99 -6.51 6.01
N SER A 639 14.17 -6.81 5.43
CA SER A 639 15.49 -6.41 5.98
C SER A 639 15.79 -4.90 5.94
N GLY A 640 14.98 -4.09 5.23
CA GLY A 640 15.15 -2.63 5.15
C GLY A 640 15.71 -2.11 3.83
N LYS A 641 15.83 -2.94 2.78
CA LYS A 641 16.34 -2.54 1.44
C LYS A 641 15.64 -1.31 0.87
N SER A 642 14.32 -1.38 0.73
CA SER A 642 13.51 -0.29 0.18
C SER A 642 13.52 0.95 1.08
N THR A 643 13.66 0.78 2.40
CA THR A 643 13.84 1.89 3.34
C THR A 643 15.16 2.61 3.07
N LEU A 644 16.27 1.87 2.93
CA LEU A 644 17.58 2.44 2.65
C LEU A 644 17.63 3.14 1.27
N VAL A 645 17.16 2.44 0.24
CA VAL A 645 17.31 2.93 -1.15
C VAL A 645 16.20 3.91 -1.51
N ASN A 646 14.92 3.54 -1.36
CA ASN A 646 13.80 4.35 -1.85
C ASN A 646 13.43 5.50 -0.89
N MET A 647 13.43 5.25 0.44
CA MET A 647 13.02 6.26 1.40
C MET A 647 14.16 7.21 1.80
N ILE A 648 15.41 6.74 1.88
CA ILE A 648 16.53 7.58 2.28
C ILE A 648 17.37 8.03 1.07
N LEU A 649 18.09 7.12 0.40
CA LEU A 649 19.05 7.48 -0.65
C LEU A 649 18.41 8.25 -1.80
N LYS A 650 17.39 7.69 -2.41
CA LYS A 650 16.65 8.28 -3.54
C LYS A 650 16.09 9.65 -3.19
N ARG A 651 15.38 9.77 -2.07
CA ARG A 651 14.76 11.04 -1.66
C ARG A 651 15.79 12.09 -1.27
N ALA A 652 16.85 11.69 -0.56
CA ALA A 652 17.95 12.60 -0.20
C ALA A 652 18.69 13.12 -1.43
N LEU A 653 18.98 12.27 -2.42
CA LEU A 653 19.60 12.69 -3.68
C LEU A 653 18.66 13.57 -4.51
N ALA A 654 17.37 13.22 -4.61
CA ALA A 654 16.38 14.03 -5.32
C ALA A 654 16.21 15.42 -4.70
N GLN A 655 16.24 15.51 -3.37
CA GLN A 655 16.21 16.80 -2.67
C GLN A 655 17.45 17.65 -2.95
N LYS A 656 18.66 17.05 -2.97
CA LYS A 656 19.91 17.77 -3.16
C LYS A 656 20.19 18.16 -4.62
N LEU A 657 19.76 17.34 -5.58
CA LEU A 657 20.05 17.53 -7.01
C LEU A 657 18.92 18.19 -7.79
N ASN A 658 17.66 17.80 -7.49
CA ASN A 658 16.52 18.19 -8.30
C ASN A 658 15.59 19.18 -7.60
N ASN A 659 15.94 19.70 -6.42
CA ASN A 659 15.07 20.55 -5.57
C ASN A 659 13.67 19.93 -5.33
N ASN A 660 13.59 18.61 -5.25
CA ASN A 660 12.34 17.93 -4.99
C ASN A 660 11.92 18.11 -3.52
N SER A 661 10.65 18.40 -3.27
CA SER A 661 10.11 18.68 -1.95
C SER A 661 9.84 17.42 -1.10
N THR A 662 10.15 16.22 -1.62
CA THR A 662 9.89 14.98 -0.87
C THR A 662 10.88 14.82 0.28
N LYS A 663 10.36 14.69 1.50
CA LYS A 663 11.20 14.51 2.70
C LYS A 663 11.86 13.12 2.70
N PRO A 664 13.19 13.04 2.85
CA PRO A 664 13.87 11.75 3.03
C PRO A 664 13.60 11.19 4.43
N GLY A 665 13.70 9.87 4.57
CA GLY A 665 13.69 9.19 5.88
C GLY A 665 14.85 9.65 6.77
N LYS A 666 14.83 9.28 8.04
CA LYS A 666 15.81 9.74 9.05
C LYS A 666 17.23 9.25 8.74
N TYR A 667 18.17 10.17 8.59
CA TYR A 667 19.61 9.93 8.45
C TYR A 667 20.41 11.13 8.98
N LYS A 668 21.72 10.94 9.31
CA LYS A 668 22.56 12.03 9.82
C LYS A 668 23.13 12.89 8.69
N SER A 669 23.77 12.28 7.70
CA SER A 669 24.32 13.03 6.56
C SER A 669 24.47 12.19 5.29
N ILE A 670 24.52 12.88 4.14
CA ILE A 670 24.87 12.31 2.84
C ILE A 670 26.05 13.08 2.24
N LYS A 671 27.08 12.36 1.82
CA LYS A 671 28.29 12.93 1.20
C LYS A 671 28.48 12.36 -0.21
N GLY A 672 29.24 13.07 -1.04
CA GLY A 672 29.60 12.61 -2.38
C GLY A 672 28.54 12.83 -3.47
N TYR A 673 27.36 13.35 -3.16
CA TYR A 673 26.27 13.57 -4.10
C TYR A 673 26.63 14.55 -5.25
N LYS A 674 27.58 15.44 -5.04
CA LYS A 674 28.08 16.38 -6.09
C LYS A 674 28.86 15.68 -7.22
N ASN A 675 29.18 14.40 -7.05
CA ASN A 675 29.87 13.61 -8.08
C ASN A 675 28.93 13.05 -9.14
N ILE A 676 27.63 13.18 -8.96
CA ILE A 676 26.59 12.78 -9.90
C ILE A 676 25.82 14.01 -10.39
N GLU A 677 25.35 13.95 -11.64
CA GLU A 677 24.59 15.04 -12.24
C GLU A 677 23.09 14.86 -12.04
N LYS A 678 22.62 13.65 -12.19
CA LYS A 678 21.19 13.35 -12.18
C LYS A 678 20.91 11.99 -11.53
N ILE A 679 19.80 11.90 -10.81
CA ILE A 679 19.20 10.65 -10.37
C ILE A 679 18.07 10.28 -11.33
N ILE A 680 18.06 9.02 -11.77
CA ILE A 680 17.05 8.45 -12.65
C ILE A 680 16.43 7.26 -11.95
N ASP A 681 15.15 7.41 -11.61
CA ASP A 681 14.35 6.43 -10.91
C ASP A 681 13.50 5.64 -11.91
N ILE A 682 13.64 4.33 -11.92
CA ILE A 682 12.95 3.41 -12.85
C ILE A 682 12.16 2.42 -12.00
N ASP A 683 10.96 2.81 -11.63
CA ASP A 683 10.02 2.01 -10.82
C ASP A 683 8.98 1.27 -11.69
N GLN A 684 8.20 0.38 -11.07
CA GLN A 684 7.16 -0.41 -11.73
C GLN A 684 5.83 0.35 -11.93
N SER A 685 5.77 1.66 -11.62
CA SER A 685 4.57 2.44 -11.83
C SER A 685 4.21 2.55 -13.31
N PRO A 686 2.91 2.61 -13.68
CA PRO A 686 2.49 2.71 -15.07
C PRO A 686 3.12 3.92 -15.79
N ILE A 687 3.44 3.78 -17.08
CA ILE A 687 3.94 4.87 -17.94
C ILE A 687 2.87 5.92 -18.27
N GLY A 688 1.63 5.70 -17.88
CA GLY A 688 0.52 6.62 -18.00
C GLY A 688 -0.75 6.07 -17.39
N ARG A 689 -1.66 6.97 -17.02
CA ARG A 689 -2.92 6.62 -16.33
C ARG A 689 -4.14 6.63 -17.25
N THR A 690 -3.96 6.95 -18.51
CA THR A 690 -5.06 7.07 -19.47
C THR A 690 -4.83 6.15 -20.66
N PRO A 691 -5.88 5.70 -21.36
CA PRO A 691 -5.77 4.89 -22.56
C PRO A 691 -4.98 5.54 -23.71
N ARG A 692 -4.81 6.87 -23.67
CA ARG A 692 -4.02 7.65 -24.66
C ARG A 692 -2.52 7.49 -24.48
N SER A 693 -2.07 7.18 -23.26
CA SER A 693 -0.66 6.89 -23.03
C SER A 693 -0.31 5.53 -23.61
N ASN A 694 0.75 5.46 -24.39
CA ASN A 694 1.21 4.23 -25.04
C ASN A 694 2.74 4.27 -25.23
N PRO A 695 3.39 3.15 -25.60
CA PRO A 695 4.82 3.07 -25.85
C PRO A 695 5.35 4.15 -26.79
N ALA A 696 4.65 4.39 -27.90
CA ALA A 696 5.08 5.37 -28.91
C ALA A 696 5.09 6.81 -28.39
N THR A 697 4.09 7.20 -27.57
CA THR A 697 4.02 8.54 -26.97
C THR A 697 5.02 8.71 -25.85
N TYR A 698 5.18 7.70 -24.98
CA TYR A 698 6.08 7.76 -23.84
C TYR A 698 7.55 7.88 -24.26
N THR A 699 7.96 7.13 -25.28
CA THR A 699 9.33 7.16 -25.82
C THR A 699 9.57 8.28 -26.83
N SER A 700 8.57 9.15 -27.07
CA SER A 700 8.62 10.24 -28.04
C SER A 700 8.93 9.78 -29.48
N VAL A 701 8.77 8.51 -29.81
CA VAL A 701 8.87 7.98 -31.16
C VAL A 701 7.71 8.50 -32.01
N PHE A 702 6.53 8.62 -31.39
CA PHE A 702 5.31 9.06 -32.06
C PHE A 702 5.43 10.48 -32.64
N ASP A 703 6.22 11.36 -32.02
CA ASP A 703 6.47 12.70 -32.53
C ASP A 703 7.21 12.70 -33.88
N ASP A 704 8.18 11.79 -34.04
CA ASP A 704 8.91 11.61 -35.28
C ASP A 704 8.06 10.94 -36.34
N ILE A 705 7.23 9.95 -35.98
CA ILE A 705 6.27 9.29 -36.87
C ILE A 705 5.27 10.31 -37.39
N ARG A 706 4.64 11.14 -36.56
CA ARG A 706 3.72 12.21 -36.97
C ARG A 706 4.37 13.22 -37.92
N THR A 707 5.62 13.56 -37.66
CA THR A 707 6.40 14.46 -38.52
C THR A 707 6.60 13.84 -39.92
N LEU A 708 6.91 12.54 -39.95
CA LEU A 708 7.07 11.78 -41.20
C LEU A 708 5.76 11.73 -42.02
N PHE A 709 4.63 11.45 -41.34
CA PHE A 709 3.32 11.45 -42.01
C PHE A 709 2.95 12.83 -42.58
N ALA A 710 3.24 13.92 -41.87
CA ALA A 710 3.03 15.29 -42.34
C ALA A 710 3.90 15.66 -43.54
N GLN A 711 5.00 14.93 -43.78
CA GLN A 711 5.89 15.13 -44.93
C GLN A 711 5.47 14.32 -46.19
N THR A 712 4.51 13.43 -46.08
CA THR A 712 3.99 12.69 -47.27
C THR A 712 3.37 13.65 -48.27
N ASN A 713 3.42 13.27 -49.56
CA ASN A 713 2.84 14.10 -50.62
C ASN A 713 1.36 14.35 -50.40
N GLU A 714 0.60 13.34 -50.01
CA GLU A 714 -0.84 13.45 -49.79
C GLU A 714 -1.16 14.36 -48.58
N ALA A 715 -0.41 14.30 -47.48
CA ALA A 715 -0.59 15.20 -46.36
C ALA A 715 -0.30 16.66 -46.73
N LYS A 716 0.74 16.90 -47.53
CA LYS A 716 1.08 18.24 -48.05
C LYS A 716 0.00 18.80 -48.97
N LEU A 717 -0.52 17.99 -49.89
CA LEU A 717 -1.60 18.38 -50.78
C LEU A 717 -2.88 18.79 -50.04
N ARG A 718 -3.17 18.12 -48.94
CA ARG A 718 -4.32 18.42 -48.06
C ARG A 718 -4.03 19.49 -47.02
N GLY A 719 -2.83 20.04 -46.99
CA GLY A 719 -2.43 21.02 -45.93
C GLY A 719 -2.37 20.47 -44.52
N TYR A 720 -2.17 19.15 -44.36
CA TYR A 720 -2.15 18.49 -43.07
C TYR A 720 -0.80 18.71 -42.37
N THR A 721 -0.87 19.26 -41.19
CA THR A 721 0.31 19.46 -40.31
C THR A 721 0.51 18.28 -39.34
N LYS A 722 1.61 18.24 -38.63
CA LYS A 722 1.90 17.27 -37.56
C LYS A 722 0.75 17.13 -36.55
N ALA A 723 -0.01 18.19 -36.28
CA ALA A 723 -1.13 18.19 -35.35
C ALA A 723 -2.28 17.27 -35.82
N ARG A 724 -2.52 17.17 -37.14
CA ARG A 724 -3.55 16.31 -37.72
C ARG A 724 -3.39 14.84 -37.35
N PHE A 725 -2.16 14.36 -37.25
CA PHE A 725 -1.80 12.98 -36.93
C PHE A 725 -1.70 12.71 -35.39
N SER A 726 -2.23 13.61 -34.55
CA SER A 726 -2.30 13.44 -33.11
C SER A 726 -3.71 13.04 -32.68
N PHE A 727 -3.85 11.92 -32.02
CA PHE A 727 -5.12 11.53 -31.40
C PHE A 727 -5.48 12.34 -30.13
N ASN A 728 -4.59 13.23 -29.65
CA ASN A 728 -4.84 14.11 -28.50
C ASN A 728 -5.44 15.48 -28.91
N VAL A 729 -5.37 15.85 -30.20
CA VAL A 729 -5.75 17.17 -30.68
C VAL A 729 -6.97 17.07 -31.61
N LYS A 730 -7.90 18.02 -31.53
CA LYS A 730 -9.03 18.11 -32.46
C LYS A 730 -8.57 18.24 -33.91
N GLY A 731 -9.37 17.72 -34.82
CA GLY A 731 -9.16 17.79 -36.28
C GLY A 731 -8.79 16.48 -36.92
N GLY A 732 -7.90 15.65 -36.30
CA GLY A 732 -7.53 14.34 -36.82
C GLY A 732 -8.02 13.14 -36.02
N ARG A 733 -8.42 13.35 -34.78
CA ARG A 733 -8.91 12.31 -33.89
C ARG A 733 -10.39 11.98 -34.14
N CYS A 734 -10.80 10.80 -33.71
CA CYS A 734 -12.22 10.49 -33.59
C CYS A 734 -12.84 11.33 -32.47
N GLU A 735 -13.87 12.10 -32.76
CA GLU A 735 -14.51 12.97 -31.78
C GLU A 735 -15.50 12.21 -30.87
N ALA A 736 -15.99 11.01 -31.25
CA ALA A 736 -16.86 10.19 -30.44
C ALA A 736 -16.13 9.65 -29.18
N CYS A 737 -14.91 9.13 -29.35
CA CYS A 737 -14.07 8.65 -28.24
C CYS A 737 -12.98 9.66 -27.83
N HIS A 738 -12.97 10.85 -28.41
CA HIS A 738 -11.95 11.88 -28.20
C HIS A 738 -10.49 11.39 -28.36
N GLY A 739 -10.30 10.37 -29.22
CA GLY A 739 -8.98 9.77 -29.48
C GLY A 739 -8.56 8.64 -28.53
N ASP A 740 -9.42 8.20 -27.61
CA ASP A 740 -9.14 7.08 -26.71
C ASP A 740 -9.18 5.72 -27.44
N GLY A 741 -9.97 5.63 -28.52
CA GLY A 741 -10.23 4.38 -29.25
C GLY A 741 -11.22 3.46 -28.53
N ILE A 742 -11.48 3.71 -27.27
CA ILE A 742 -12.40 2.97 -26.40
C ILE A 742 -13.33 3.94 -25.67
N ILE A 743 -14.49 3.44 -25.28
CA ILE A 743 -15.47 4.16 -24.47
C ILE A 743 -15.51 3.49 -23.09
N LYS A 744 -15.35 4.28 -22.04
CA LYS A 744 -15.48 3.85 -20.67
C LYS A 744 -16.95 3.88 -20.27
N ILE A 745 -17.50 2.75 -19.89
CA ILE A 745 -18.83 2.62 -19.30
C ILE A 745 -18.66 2.51 -17.79
N GLU A 746 -19.07 3.55 -17.07
CA GLU A 746 -18.99 3.56 -15.59
C GLU A 746 -20.10 2.70 -15.01
N MET A 747 -19.72 1.70 -14.23
CA MET A 747 -20.63 0.78 -13.55
C MET A 747 -20.63 1.11 -12.05
N ASN A 748 -21.74 1.61 -11.50
CA ASN A 748 -21.82 2.14 -10.12
C ASN A 748 -21.41 1.16 -9.01
N PHE A 749 -21.52 -0.15 -9.22
CA PHE A 749 -21.18 -1.19 -8.23
C PHE A 749 -20.26 -2.28 -8.78
N LEU A 750 -19.86 -2.20 -10.04
CA LEU A 750 -19.00 -3.15 -10.73
C LEU A 750 -17.76 -2.41 -11.28
N PRO A 751 -16.68 -3.12 -11.59
CA PRO A 751 -15.56 -2.53 -12.31
C PRO A 751 -16.01 -1.89 -13.63
N ASP A 752 -15.43 -0.73 -13.96
CA ASP A 752 -15.70 -0.04 -15.22
C ASP A 752 -15.40 -0.94 -16.43
N VAL A 753 -16.29 -0.93 -17.41
CA VAL A 753 -16.15 -1.70 -18.65
C VAL A 753 -15.62 -0.78 -19.74
N TYR A 754 -14.63 -1.26 -20.50
CA TYR A 754 -14.05 -0.56 -21.62
C TYR A 754 -14.42 -1.29 -22.91
N VAL A 755 -15.18 -0.63 -23.80
CA VAL A 755 -15.59 -1.18 -25.10
C VAL A 755 -14.92 -0.42 -26.26
N PRO A 756 -14.59 -1.07 -27.38
CA PRO A 756 -14.13 -0.37 -28.58
C PRO A 756 -15.12 0.70 -29.02
N CYS A 757 -14.64 1.84 -29.47
CA CYS A 757 -15.51 2.90 -30.00
C CYS A 757 -16.19 2.44 -31.29
N GLU A 758 -17.51 2.50 -31.35
CA GLU A 758 -18.33 2.08 -32.49
C GLU A 758 -18.07 2.91 -33.75
N VAL A 759 -17.61 4.16 -33.63
CA VAL A 759 -17.36 5.07 -34.74
C VAL A 759 -16.00 4.81 -35.42
N CYS A 760 -14.95 4.66 -34.60
CA CYS A 760 -13.60 4.47 -35.14
C CYS A 760 -13.08 3.03 -34.97
N HIS A 761 -13.85 2.13 -34.43
CA HIS A 761 -13.47 0.71 -34.23
C HIS A 761 -12.07 0.53 -33.61
N GLY A 762 -11.73 1.38 -32.66
CA GLY A 762 -10.44 1.33 -31.96
C GLY A 762 -9.29 2.09 -32.63
N THR A 763 -9.44 2.58 -33.86
CA THR A 763 -8.36 3.25 -34.61
C THR A 763 -7.96 4.62 -34.06
N ARG A 764 -8.78 5.29 -33.24
CA ARG A 764 -8.54 6.60 -32.59
C ARG A 764 -8.66 7.82 -33.49
N TYR A 765 -8.71 7.65 -34.85
CA TYR A 765 -8.71 8.71 -35.82
C TYR A 765 -10.01 8.77 -36.62
N ASN A 766 -10.24 9.92 -37.27
CA ASN A 766 -11.30 10.06 -38.24
C ASN A 766 -10.87 9.46 -39.61
N SER A 767 -11.85 9.18 -40.47
CA SER A 767 -11.62 8.54 -41.78
C SER A 767 -10.64 9.31 -42.67
N GLU A 768 -10.76 10.64 -42.72
CA GLU A 768 -9.91 11.48 -43.54
C GLU A 768 -8.42 11.41 -43.16
N THR A 769 -8.10 11.32 -41.88
CA THR A 769 -6.73 11.16 -41.41
C THR A 769 -6.16 9.79 -41.77
N LEU A 770 -7.02 8.74 -41.77
CA LEU A 770 -6.64 7.37 -42.13
C LEU A 770 -6.39 7.15 -43.63
N GLU A 771 -6.85 8.06 -44.47
CA GLU A 771 -6.55 8.00 -45.93
C GLU A 771 -5.08 8.27 -46.22
N VAL A 772 -4.39 9.06 -45.37
CA VAL A 772 -2.98 9.36 -45.59
C VAL A 772 -2.13 8.15 -45.22
N THR A 773 -1.32 7.69 -46.14
CA THR A 773 -0.47 6.51 -45.97
C THR A 773 1.02 6.82 -46.13
N TYR A 774 1.85 6.06 -45.42
CA TYR A 774 3.29 5.97 -45.64
C TYR A 774 3.65 4.50 -45.89
N ARG A 775 4.28 4.21 -47.05
CA ARG A 775 4.55 2.85 -47.54
C ARG A 775 3.34 1.91 -47.42
N GLY A 776 2.17 2.41 -47.82
CA GLY A 776 0.91 1.65 -47.83
C GLY A 776 0.26 1.40 -46.46
N LYS A 777 0.76 2.00 -45.39
CA LYS A 777 0.16 1.91 -44.04
C LYS A 777 -0.27 3.27 -43.55
N ASN A 778 -1.49 3.37 -42.99
CA ASN A 778 -1.96 4.57 -42.31
C ASN A 778 -1.44 4.63 -40.86
N ILE A 779 -1.66 5.79 -40.21
CA ILE A 779 -1.12 6.02 -38.86
C ILE A 779 -1.68 5.05 -37.80
N ALA A 780 -2.93 4.60 -37.93
CA ALA A 780 -3.52 3.62 -37.00
C ALA A 780 -2.91 2.24 -37.21
N GLN A 781 -2.70 1.83 -38.44
CA GLN A 781 -2.02 0.56 -38.74
C GLN A 781 -0.57 0.56 -38.26
N VAL A 782 0.12 1.70 -38.30
CA VAL A 782 1.46 1.84 -37.72
C VAL A 782 1.42 1.71 -36.20
N LEU A 783 0.43 2.29 -35.53
CA LEU A 783 0.26 2.12 -34.07
C LEU A 783 -0.09 0.69 -33.66
N ASP A 784 -0.73 -0.08 -34.57
CA ASP A 784 -1.07 -1.49 -34.32
C ASP A 784 0.10 -2.45 -34.59
N MET A 785 1.17 -1.99 -35.22
CA MET A 785 2.40 -2.79 -35.38
C MET A 785 3.04 -3.11 -34.04
N THR A 786 3.60 -4.32 -33.94
CA THR A 786 4.57 -4.62 -32.89
C THR A 786 5.83 -3.76 -33.09
N ILE A 787 6.57 -3.53 -31.99
CA ILE A 787 7.82 -2.74 -32.05
C ILE A 787 8.84 -3.41 -33.00
N ASN A 788 8.89 -4.74 -33.03
CA ASN A 788 9.74 -5.49 -33.98
C ASN A 788 9.37 -5.21 -35.43
N GLU A 789 8.08 -5.25 -35.77
CA GLU A 789 7.58 -4.93 -37.10
C GLU A 789 7.86 -3.49 -37.49
N ALA A 790 7.59 -2.56 -36.54
CA ALA A 790 7.85 -1.14 -36.75
C ALA A 790 9.35 -0.83 -36.94
N THR A 791 10.24 -1.53 -36.21
CA THR A 791 11.69 -1.37 -36.39
C THR A 791 12.12 -1.73 -37.83
N LYS A 792 11.57 -2.78 -38.40
CA LYS A 792 11.81 -3.18 -39.79
C LYS A 792 11.15 -2.20 -40.79
N PHE A 793 9.91 -1.76 -40.48
CA PHE A 793 9.16 -0.85 -41.36
C PHE A 793 9.86 0.51 -41.50
N PHE A 794 10.49 1.00 -40.42
CA PHE A 794 11.22 2.27 -40.38
C PHE A 794 12.76 2.11 -40.52
N GLU A 795 13.26 1.00 -41.05
CA GLU A 795 14.71 0.73 -41.17
C GLU A 795 15.48 1.85 -41.89
N ASN A 796 14.86 2.53 -42.87
CA ASN A 796 15.45 3.61 -43.65
C ASN A 796 15.26 5.01 -43.01
N ILE A 797 14.70 5.09 -41.79
CA ILE A 797 14.51 6.33 -41.05
C ILE A 797 15.33 6.23 -39.73
N PRO A 798 16.62 6.57 -39.77
CA PRO A 798 17.54 6.29 -38.62
C PRO A 798 17.08 6.85 -37.29
N LYS A 799 16.42 8.01 -37.31
CA LYS A 799 15.91 8.67 -36.09
C LYS A 799 14.82 7.85 -35.40
N ILE A 800 13.90 7.27 -36.17
CA ILE A 800 12.80 6.41 -35.65
C ILE A 800 13.35 5.05 -35.29
N GLN A 801 14.13 4.45 -36.20
CA GLN A 801 14.69 3.11 -36.06
C GLN A 801 15.55 2.99 -34.78
N ARG A 802 16.44 3.98 -34.51
CA ARG A 802 17.27 3.96 -33.30
C ARG A 802 16.44 3.98 -32.02
N LYS A 803 15.36 4.76 -31.97
CA LYS A 803 14.46 4.80 -30.80
C LYS A 803 13.70 3.49 -30.62
N LEU A 804 13.23 2.88 -31.71
CA LEU A 804 12.56 1.58 -31.64
C LEU A 804 13.52 0.47 -31.23
N GLN A 805 14.77 0.51 -31.70
CA GLN A 805 15.79 -0.46 -31.35
C GLN A 805 16.07 -0.50 -29.84
N THR A 806 16.10 0.65 -29.14
CA THR A 806 16.25 0.66 -27.69
C THR A 806 15.12 -0.07 -26.95
N ILE A 807 13.91 -0.07 -27.52
CA ILE A 807 12.79 -0.80 -26.93
C ILE A 807 12.91 -2.31 -27.21
N VAL A 808 13.42 -2.68 -28.39
CA VAL A 808 13.74 -4.08 -28.71
C VAL A 808 14.85 -4.60 -27.81
N ASP A 809 15.90 -3.81 -27.58
CA ASP A 809 17.05 -4.17 -26.73
C ASP A 809 16.66 -4.54 -25.29
N VAL A 810 15.63 -3.87 -24.74
CA VAL A 810 15.09 -4.19 -23.40
C VAL A 810 14.07 -5.36 -23.42
N GLY A 811 13.93 -6.06 -24.56
CA GLY A 811 13.06 -7.24 -24.69
C GLY A 811 11.57 -6.94 -24.87
N LEU A 812 11.18 -5.71 -25.28
CA LEU A 812 9.78 -5.32 -25.49
C LEU A 812 9.36 -5.27 -26.97
N GLY A 813 10.09 -5.97 -27.84
CA GLY A 813 9.81 -6.00 -29.28
C GLY A 813 8.42 -6.53 -29.68
N TYR A 814 7.80 -7.34 -28.84
CA TYR A 814 6.48 -7.92 -29.04
C TYR A 814 5.31 -6.97 -28.73
N VAL A 815 5.55 -5.92 -27.95
CA VAL A 815 4.54 -4.95 -27.55
C VAL A 815 4.13 -4.11 -28.77
N LYS A 816 2.83 -3.77 -28.91
CA LYS A 816 2.37 -2.88 -29.98
C LYS A 816 2.69 -1.41 -29.65
N LEU A 817 3.05 -0.62 -30.65
CA LEU A 817 3.35 0.82 -30.51
C LEU A 817 2.22 1.61 -29.85
N GLY A 818 0.97 1.32 -30.22
CA GLY A 818 -0.24 1.97 -29.72
C GLY A 818 -0.90 1.29 -28.53
N GLN A 819 -0.28 0.24 -27.95
CA GLN A 819 -0.84 -0.48 -26.79
C GLN A 819 -1.06 0.48 -25.62
N SER A 820 -2.22 0.42 -24.99
CA SER A 820 -2.53 1.28 -23.85
C SER A 820 -1.55 1.05 -22.68
N ALA A 821 -1.07 2.11 -22.08
CA ALA A 821 -0.21 2.04 -20.89
C ALA A 821 -0.85 1.28 -19.71
N THR A 822 -2.18 1.25 -19.65
CA THR A 822 -2.94 0.57 -18.59
C THR A 822 -2.97 -0.95 -18.73
N THR A 823 -2.61 -1.47 -19.92
CA THR A 823 -2.55 -2.92 -20.19
C THR A 823 -1.14 -3.51 -20.06
N LEU A 824 -0.13 -2.66 -19.83
CA LEU A 824 1.24 -3.11 -19.61
C LEU A 824 1.38 -3.65 -18.18
N SER A 825 2.13 -4.74 -18.03
CA SER A 825 2.55 -5.22 -16.71
C SER A 825 3.54 -4.24 -16.05
N GLY A 826 3.73 -4.35 -14.73
CA GLY A 826 4.69 -3.51 -14.01
C GLY A 826 6.11 -3.61 -14.56
N GLY A 827 6.55 -4.82 -14.88
CA GLY A 827 7.87 -5.06 -15.48
C GLY A 827 7.99 -4.52 -16.91
N GLU A 828 6.95 -4.60 -17.73
CA GLU A 828 6.93 -3.98 -19.06
C GLU A 828 7.00 -2.46 -18.97
N ALA A 829 6.23 -1.85 -18.05
CA ALA A 829 6.26 -0.40 -17.80
C ALA A 829 7.66 0.06 -17.36
N GLN A 830 8.31 -0.68 -16.48
CA GLN A 830 9.66 -0.40 -16.01
C GLN A 830 10.70 -0.48 -17.13
N ARG A 831 10.67 -1.54 -17.93
CA ARG A 831 11.55 -1.69 -19.11
C ARG A 831 11.30 -0.61 -20.15
N MET A 832 10.05 -0.18 -20.33
CA MET A 832 9.72 0.94 -21.23
C MET A 832 10.33 2.27 -20.74
N LYS A 833 10.34 2.53 -19.41
CA LYS A 833 11.04 3.67 -18.82
C LYS A 833 12.53 3.60 -19.06
N LEU A 834 13.13 2.42 -18.88
CA LEU A 834 14.54 2.18 -19.16
C LEU A 834 14.87 2.47 -20.62
N ALA A 835 14.07 1.96 -21.57
CA ALA A 835 14.25 2.22 -23.00
C ALA A 835 14.19 3.73 -23.33
N ALA A 836 13.28 4.48 -22.71
CA ALA A 836 13.17 5.93 -22.91
C ALA A 836 14.40 6.69 -22.35
N GLU A 837 15.02 6.25 -21.27
CA GLU A 837 16.25 6.85 -20.75
C GLU A 837 17.47 6.49 -21.62
N LEU A 838 17.54 5.27 -22.15
CA LEU A 838 18.60 4.86 -23.09
C LEU A 838 18.66 5.67 -24.41
N GLN A 839 17.55 6.30 -24.79
CA GLN A 839 17.50 7.17 -25.97
C GLN A 839 18.22 8.51 -25.75
N LYS A 840 18.45 8.91 -24.51
CA LYS A 840 19.06 10.19 -24.16
C LYS A 840 20.58 10.04 -24.18
N LEU A 841 21.26 11.15 -24.50
CA LEU A 841 22.72 11.17 -24.42
C LEU A 841 23.14 11.03 -22.96
N SER A 842 24.02 10.08 -22.69
CA SER A 842 24.57 9.86 -21.35
C SER A 842 25.79 10.73 -21.15
N THR A 843 25.91 11.40 -19.98
CA THR A 843 27.10 12.15 -19.57
C THR A 843 28.11 11.28 -18.81
N GLY A 844 27.76 10.02 -18.53
CA GLY A 844 28.56 9.11 -17.71
C GLY A 844 28.58 9.46 -16.23
N LYS A 845 27.67 10.35 -15.75
CA LYS A 845 27.57 10.76 -14.34
C LYS A 845 26.17 10.61 -13.79
N ASN A 846 25.32 9.84 -14.44
CA ASN A 846 23.98 9.56 -13.98
C ASN A 846 23.98 8.44 -12.94
N PHE A 847 23.03 8.52 -12.00
CA PHE A 847 22.79 7.50 -10.98
C PHE A 847 21.39 6.89 -11.21
N TYR A 848 21.37 5.66 -11.71
CA TYR A 848 20.13 4.92 -11.97
C TYR A 848 19.75 4.10 -10.75
N ILE A 849 18.48 4.13 -10.38
CA ILE A 849 17.89 3.28 -9.33
C ILE A 849 16.78 2.45 -9.95
N LEU A 850 16.85 1.13 -9.82
CA LEU A 850 15.84 0.17 -10.26
C LEU A 850 15.40 -0.69 -9.07
N ASP A 851 14.10 -0.91 -8.97
CA ASP A 851 13.51 -1.75 -7.92
C ASP A 851 12.94 -3.02 -8.55
N GLU A 852 13.53 -4.18 -8.24
CA GLU A 852 13.17 -5.51 -8.71
C GLU A 852 12.89 -5.60 -10.24
N PRO A 853 13.85 -5.19 -11.10
CA PRO A 853 13.60 -5.11 -12.54
C PRO A 853 13.45 -6.47 -13.24
N THR A 854 13.70 -7.58 -12.56
CA THR A 854 13.56 -8.94 -13.12
C THR A 854 12.19 -9.54 -12.92
N THR A 855 11.28 -8.81 -12.29
CA THR A 855 9.89 -9.23 -12.08
C THR A 855 9.22 -9.65 -13.38
N GLY A 856 8.66 -10.88 -13.43
CA GLY A 856 7.96 -11.41 -14.60
C GLY A 856 8.87 -11.79 -15.77
N LEU A 857 10.18 -11.91 -15.55
CA LEU A 857 11.15 -12.22 -16.60
C LEU A 857 11.64 -13.66 -16.53
N HIS A 858 11.61 -14.32 -17.68
CA HIS A 858 12.34 -15.55 -17.91
C HIS A 858 13.85 -15.29 -17.89
N THR A 859 14.66 -16.28 -17.54
CA THR A 859 16.13 -16.18 -17.45
C THR A 859 16.79 -15.65 -18.74
N ASP A 860 16.25 -15.96 -19.92
CA ASP A 860 16.73 -15.39 -21.20
C ASP A 860 16.48 -13.87 -21.30
N ASP A 861 15.31 -13.39 -20.81
CA ASP A 861 14.99 -11.97 -20.77
C ASP A 861 15.88 -11.24 -19.75
N ILE A 862 16.19 -11.88 -18.61
CA ILE A 862 17.13 -11.36 -17.59
C ILE A 862 18.53 -11.18 -18.21
N LYS A 863 19.00 -12.12 -18.99
CA LYS A 863 20.27 -12.02 -19.69
C LYS A 863 20.33 -10.78 -20.58
N ARG A 864 19.29 -10.54 -21.39
CA ARG A 864 19.20 -9.35 -22.26
C ARG A 864 19.15 -8.05 -21.44
N LEU A 865 18.38 -8.04 -20.37
CA LEU A 865 18.32 -6.89 -19.48
C LEU A 865 19.68 -6.58 -18.87
N LEU A 866 20.42 -7.59 -18.41
CA LEU A 866 21.77 -7.44 -17.87
C LEU A 866 22.75 -6.85 -18.91
N GLU A 867 22.70 -7.28 -20.17
CA GLU A 867 23.52 -6.72 -21.24
C GLU A 867 23.29 -5.20 -21.41
N VAL A 868 22.03 -4.77 -21.33
CA VAL A 868 21.67 -3.34 -21.38
C VAL A 868 22.18 -2.57 -20.16
N LEU A 869 22.01 -3.12 -18.96
CA LEU A 869 22.44 -2.47 -17.72
C LEU A 869 23.96 -2.39 -17.62
N GLN A 870 24.66 -3.42 -18.07
CA GLN A 870 26.13 -3.44 -18.15
C GLN A 870 26.65 -2.37 -19.11
N ARG A 871 26.01 -2.18 -20.27
CA ARG A 871 26.32 -1.10 -21.22
C ARG A 871 26.20 0.29 -20.60
N LEU A 872 25.14 0.54 -19.80
CA LEU A 872 24.99 1.82 -19.07
C LEU A 872 26.17 2.08 -18.10
N VAL A 873 26.63 1.04 -17.42
CA VAL A 873 27.75 1.16 -16.49
C VAL A 873 29.07 1.36 -17.25
N ASP A 874 29.26 0.71 -18.40
CA ASP A 874 30.43 0.86 -19.27
C ASP A 874 30.55 2.30 -19.82
N GLU A 875 29.42 3.01 -19.97
CA GLU A 875 29.38 4.45 -20.31
C GLU A 875 29.76 5.36 -19.13
N GLY A 876 30.12 4.81 -17.97
CA GLY A 876 30.56 5.55 -16.78
C GLY A 876 29.45 5.83 -15.76
N ASN A 877 28.22 5.49 -16.03
CA ASN A 877 27.09 5.68 -15.10
C ASN A 877 27.18 4.73 -13.90
N THR A 878 26.43 5.04 -12.85
CA THR A 878 26.23 4.13 -11.71
C THR A 878 24.82 3.55 -11.80
N VAL A 879 24.71 2.24 -11.71
CA VAL A 879 23.41 1.53 -11.68
C VAL A 879 23.28 0.82 -10.35
N LEU A 880 22.25 1.17 -9.60
CA LEU A 880 21.89 0.54 -8.33
C LEU A 880 20.56 -0.18 -8.48
N ILE A 881 20.53 -1.45 -8.09
CA ILE A 881 19.36 -2.31 -8.20
C ILE A 881 19.04 -2.93 -6.83
N ILE A 882 17.77 -2.94 -6.44
CA ILE A 882 17.28 -3.81 -5.36
C ILE A 882 16.88 -5.12 -6.02
N GLU A 883 17.48 -6.25 -5.62
CA GLU A 883 17.23 -7.53 -6.27
C GLU A 883 17.42 -8.74 -5.36
N HIS A 884 16.69 -9.81 -5.73
CA HIS A 884 16.77 -11.14 -5.11
C HIS A 884 17.22 -12.23 -6.08
N ASN A 885 17.15 -11.97 -7.38
CA ASN A 885 17.52 -12.91 -8.42
C ASN A 885 19.04 -13.15 -8.42
N LEU A 886 19.47 -14.40 -8.27
CA LEU A 886 20.89 -14.77 -8.16
C LEU A 886 21.66 -14.50 -9.45
N ASP A 887 21.02 -14.54 -10.62
CA ASP A 887 21.66 -14.21 -11.90
C ASP A 887 22.05 -12.73 -11.99
N VAL A 888 21.24 -11.84 -11.40
CA VAL A 888 21.58 -10.41 -11.30
C VAL A 888 22.65 -10.20 -10.24
N ILE A 889 22.48 -10.81 -9.06
CA ILE A 889 23.42 -10.63 -7.93
C ILE A 889 24.82 -11.10 -8.31
N LYS A 890 24.97 -12.24 -8.98
CA LYS A 890 26.30 -12.75 -9.42
C LYS A 890 26.95 -11.85 -10.47
N ASN A 891 26.19 -10.99 -11.14
CA ASN A 891 26.69 -10.04 -12.15
C ASN A 891 27.07 -8.66 -11.58
N ALA A 892 26.83 -8.40 -10.28
CA ALA A 892 27.14 -7.13 -9.63
C ALA A 892 28.66 -6.88 -9.53
N ASP A 893 29.08 -5.61 -9.65
CA ASP A 893 30.44 -5.21 -9.28
C ASP A 893 30.56 -4.97 -7.77
N TRP A 894 29.45 -4.64 -7.12
CA TRP A 894 29.39 -4.37 -5.68
C TRP A 894 28.04 -4.83 -5.13
N LEU A 895 28.06 -5.60 -4.07
CA LEU A 895 26.87 -6.11 -3.37
C LEU A 895 26.79 -5.50 -1.98
N ILE A 896 25.59 -5.10 -1.58
CA ILE A 896 25.26 -4.66 -0.24
C ILE A 896 24.15 -5.57 0.27
N ASP A 897 24.44 -6.39 1.27
CA ASP A 897 23.52 -7.36 1.83
C ASP A 897 22.98 -6.88 3.18
N LEU A 898 21.64 -6.71 3.28
CA LEU A 898 20.95 -6.29 4.48
C LEU A 898 20.29 -7.46 5.18
N GLY A 899 20.33 -7.43 6.52
CA GLY A 899 19.77 -8.50 7.35
C GLY A 899 20.01 -8.25 8.84
N PRO A 900 20.26 -9.33 9.60
CA PRO A 900 20.24 -10.73 9.17
C PRO A 900 18.83 -11.27 8.88
N GLU A 901 17.79 -10.70 9.54
CA GLU A 901 16.39 -11.10 9.43
C GLU A 901 15.51 -9.93 8.93
N GLY A 902 14.20 -10.16 8.85
CA GLY A 902 13.20 -9.12 8.58
C GLY A 902 12.79 -8.34 9.82
N GLY A 903 12.10 -7.20 9.63
CA GLY A 903 11.52 -6.38 10.69
C GLY A 903 12.51 -5.89 11.74
N GLU A 904 12.16 -6.01 13.01
CA GLU A 904 12.99 -5.53 14.12
C GLU A 904 14.33 -6.28 14.26
N ARG A 905 14.41 -7.52 13.80
CA ARG A 905 15.64 -8.32 13.79
C ARG A 905 16.56 -8.01 12.61
N GLY A 906 16.07 -7.21 11.64
CA GLY A 906 16.83 -6.76 10.48
C GLY A 906 17.43 -5.37 10.64
N GLY A 907 17.57 -4.67 9.51
CA GLY A 907 18.00 -3.28 9.46
C GLY A 907 19.49 -3.04 9.67
N GLN A 908 20.32 -4.06 9.50
CA GLN A 908 21.77 -3.99 9.60
C GLN A 908 22.42 -4.37 8.26
N ILE A 909 23.66 -3.95 8.06
CA ILE A 909 24.46 -4.42 6.94
C ILE A 909 25.17 -5.70 7.41
N VAL A 910 24.88 -6.81 6.74
CA VAL A 910 25.51 -8.11 7.02
C VAL A 910 26.84 -8.22 6.28
N ALA A 911 26.85 -7.84 5.01
CA ALA A 911 28.05 -7.89 4.19
C ALA A 911 28.04 -6.80 3.11
N THR A 912 29.22 -6.33 2.71
CA THR A 912 29.43 -5.46 1.54
C THR A 912 30.72 -5.88 0.84
N GLY A 913 30.73 -5.87 -0.47
CA GLY A 913 31.90 -6.22 -1.27
C GLY A 913 31.54 -6.73 -2.65
N THR A 914 32.45 -7.42 -3.30
CA THR A 914 32.14 -8.17 -4.52
C THR A 914 31.26 -9.39 -4.20
N PRO A 915 30.51 -9.93 -5.15
CA PRO A 915 29.73 -11.16 -4.95
C PRO A 915 30.56 -12.32 -4.36
N GLU A 916 31.84 -12.45 -4.79
CA GLU A 916 32.78 -13.45 -4.32
C GLU A 916 33.19 -13.25 -2.84
N GLU A 917 33.26 -12.00 -2.38
CA GLU A 917 33.56 -11.67 -0.98
C GLU A 917 32.35 -11.95 -0.11
N VAL A 918 31.14 -11.53 -0.52
CA VAL A 918 29.89 -11.76 0.22
C VAL A 918 29.55 -13.25 0.33
N ALA A 919 29.83 -14.05 -0.72
CA ALA A 919 29.64 -15.50 -0.72
C ALA A 919 30.48 -16.25 0.35
N LYS A 920 31.50 -15.59 0.94
CA LYS A 920 32.31 -16.15 2.03
C LYS A 920 31.78 -15.84 3.41
N VAL A 921 30.86 -14.87 3.52
CA VAL A 921 30.28 -14.43 4.81
C VAL A 921 29.19 -15.43 5.25
N LYS A 922 29.42 -16.13 6.33
CA LYS A 922 28.52 -17.19 6.82
C LYS A 922 27.15 -16.66 7.28
N GLU A 923 27.13 -15.44 7.81
CA GLU A 923 25.93 -14.77 8.30
C GLU A 923 25.04 -14.22 7.17
N SER A 924 25.56 -14.16 5.94
CA SER A 924 24.81 -13.69 4.78
C SER A 924 24.02 -14.84 4.15
N TYR A 925 22.70 -14.82 4.29
CA TYR A 925 21.83 -15.75 3.58
C TYR A 925 22.00 -15.61 2.06
N THR A 926 22.05 -14.38 1.54
CA THR A 926 22.35 -14.13 0.12
C THR A 926 23.66 -14.80 -0.29
N GLY A 927 24.71 -14.67 0.53
CA GLY A 927 26.01 -15.29 0.28
C GLY A 927 25.96 -16.81 0.24
N GLN A 928 25.19 -17.44 1.14
CA GLN A 928 25.01 -18.89 1.19
C GLN A 928 24.38 -19.44 -0.10
N TYR A 929 23.28 -18.85 -0.57
CA TYR A 929 22.62 -19.26 -1.82
C TYR A 929 23.42 -18.89 -3.07
N LEU A 930 24.17 -17.77 -3.04
CA LEU A 930 24.96 -17.29 -4.16
C LEU A 930 26.19 -18.18 -4.43
N LYS A 931 26.82 -18.70 -3.38
CA LYS A 931 28.08 -19.45 -3.49
C LYS A 931 28.04 -20.59 -4.50
N PRO A 932 27.10 -21.56 -4.42
CA PRO A 932 27.06 -22.69 -5.37
C PRO A 932 26.81 -22.23 -6.81
N VAL A 933 25.98 -21.18 -7.00
CA VAL A 933 25.68 -20.62 -8.32
C VAL A 933 26.92 -19.96 -8.92
N LEU A 934 27.65 -19.17 -8.13
CA LEU A 934 28.91 -18.54 -8.57
C LEU A 934 29.98 -19.59 -8.97
N GLU A 935 30.16 -20.63 -8.16
CA GLU A 935 31.14 -21.68 -8.42
C GLU A 935 30.82 -22.43 -9.73
N ARG A 936 29.56 -22.84 -9.90
CA ARG A 936 29.07 -23.51 -11.11
C ARG A 936 29.23 -22.61 -12.35
N ASP A 937 28.71 -21.41 -12.33
CA ASP A 937 28.59 -20.57 -13.52
C ASP A 937 29.93 -19.90 -13.88
N THR A 938 30.83 -19.71 -12.91
CA THR A 938 32.20 -19.27 -13.20
C THR A 938 32.95 -20.34 -13.95
N LYS A 939 32.79 -21.63 -13.60
CA LYS A 939 33.38 -22.76 -14.32
C LYS A 939 32.84 -22.82 -15.75
N LEU A 940 31.52 -22.79 -15.94
CA LEU A 940 30.88 -22.77 -17.25
C LEU A 940 31.31 -21.59 -18.12
N THR A 941 31.41 -20.39 -17.52
CA THR A 941 31.87 -19.18 -18.24
C THR A 941 33.31 -19.29 -18.71
N LYS A 942 34.19 -19.93 -17.94
CA LYS A 942 35.58 -20.16 -18.34
C LYS A 942 35.67 -21.20 -19.47
N GLU A 943 34.85 -22.26 -19.42
CA GLU A 943 34.77 -23.30 -20.44
C GLU A 943 34.23 -22.74 -21.76
N ALA A 944 33.19 -21.89 -21.72
CA ALA A 944 32.62 -21.26 -22.91
C ALA A 944 33.53 -20.20 -23.58
N LYS A 945 34.56 -19.73 -22.90
CA LYS A 945 35.58 -18.79 -23.45
C LYS A 945 36.82 -19.47 -23.98
N LYS A 946 37.03 -20.76 -23.70
CA LYS A 946 38.03 -21.59 -24.32
C LYS A 946 37.56 -22.14 -25.66
#